data_ce972a9b2d3da6d93db6a3f8762baeda
#
_entry.id   ce972a9b2d3da6d93db6a3f8762baeda
#
_cell.length_a   1.000
_cell.length_b   1.000
_cell.length_c   1.000
_cell.angle_alpha   90.00
_cell.angle_beta   90.00
_cell.angle_gamma   90.00
#
_symmetry.space_group_name_H-M   'P 1'
#
loop_
_entity.id
_entity.type
_entity.pdbx_description
1 polymer ?
#
loop_
_entity_poly.entity_id
_entity_poly.type
_entity_poly.pdbx_seq_one_letter_code
_entity_poly.pdbx_strand_id
1 'polypeptide(L)'
;VIASRAVLALLLVAVPGAALAAPDEAAFRRSIGLRRAWQDLTREVAGPAHWTADSRAFSYRKTVEGGFAFETVDARTLAKRPSFDAVRLAAALGAARKEALDPLHLPFAEFDHGADAGTIRFALDDGGWQCDVVAYRCAADAPSSLRPRGFGVVRDLSVPAENSPKTSPDGRFTAFVEGDNLVLRKRATLSPSPSGEGLGVGRVSPRASSAELPHPNPSPEGEGLQKLSTDGSAGDFYDPETLRWSPDSRHIMIYRVRPGYQRHVLRVESAPASQLQPAVRTQLYPKPGDAIDQEQPVLFDVTTGKQTVIDPALFPNPYQLSPPRWRSDGKSVAFDYIRRGFGQARIIAIDAATGTPHAAVTEDAKTFVYADRRFAYEVGGKGDEIVWASERDGWNHLYLIDGRTGRVRNRITTGAWVVRDVLKVDDAKRQIWFTASGMTPGEDPYFRHAYRIDFDGKHLTALTTARADHDVRFSPDMTHYVDTWSRVDLPNISTLNRASDGTVVATITRGDDSKLRAAGFRPPQVFGAKGRDGVTDIWGVVVRPRDYDPTKKYPVIEDIYAGPHDSFVPKGYWPFGFHSGGDKVIGMQEQADLGFIVVQIDGMGTANRSKAFQDVAWKNLADSGFPDRILWHKALAKRDPSYDISRVGIYGASAGGQSTLNALLFHGDFYKAGVAYAGCYDNRMDKISWNEQWLGWPVDASYAAASGVDHAAQLTGKLLMIVGEQDSNVDPASTMQVANALIKADKDFELLVVPGGEHSVGRSTGPIDYVARRQFDFFVRNLAGEAVPGWNATPSSSR
;
A
#
# COMPACT_ATOMS: atom_id res chain seq x y z
N VAL A 1 15.85 30.17 80.68
CA VAL A 1 15.54 28.78 80.45
C VAL A 1 15.55 28.55 78.93
N ILE A 2 16.63 27.99 78.44
CA ILE A 2 16.93 27.75 77.05
C ILE A 2 16.51 26.34 76.69
N ALA A 3 15.58 26.14 75.78
CA ALA A 3 15.22 24.80 75.25
C ALA A 3 15.87 24.66 73.81
N SER A 4 16.84 23.74 73.76
CA SER A 4 17.45 23.29 72.45
C SER A 4 16.47 22.40 71.69
N ARG A 5 16.17 22.78 70.48
CA ARG A 5 15.51 21.84 69.49
C ARG A 5 16.63 21.18 68.67
N ALA A 6 16.76 19.85 68.77
CA ALA A 6 17.56 19.03 67.93
C ALA A 6 16.80 18.79 66.59
N VAL A 7 17.37 19.25 65.47
CA VAL A 7 16.86 18.91 64.11
C VAL A 7 17.54 17.60 63.70
N LEU A 8 16.73 16.57 63.55
CA LEU A 8 17.16 15.27 62.99
C LEU A 8 17.16 15.40 61.45
N ALA A 9 18.32 15.50 60.84
CA ALA A 9 18.47 15.47 59.39
C ALA A 9 18.43 14.02 58.91
N LEU A 10 17.35 13.57 58.28
CA LEU A 10 17.30 12.31 57.52
C LEU A 10 18.12 12.46 56.24
N LEU A 11 19.32 11.88 56.21
CA LEU A 11 20.07 11.64 54.99
C LEU A 11 19.33 10.56 54.16
N LEU A 12 18.59 10.97 53.13
CA LEU A 12 18.15 10.06 52.06
C LEU A 12 19.41 9.69 51.24
N VAL A 13 19.93 8.52 51.47
CA VAL A 13 20.92 7.89 50.58
C VAL A 13 20.17 7.48 49.33
N ALA A 14 20.25 8.31 48.28
CA ALA A 14 19.86 7.91 46.94
C ALA A 14 20.84 6.79 46.49
N VAL A 15 20.36 5.54 46.45
CA VAL A 15 21.08 4.46 45.78
C VAL A 15 21.10 4.82 44.29
N PRO A 16 22.25 5.07 43.65
CA PRO A 16 22.27 5.27 42.22
C PRO A 16 21.82 3.97 41.57
N GLY A 17 20.68 4.00 40.83
CA GLY A 17 20.33 2.92 39.94
C GLY A 17 21.50 2.65 39.02
N ALA A 18 21.91 1.39 38.90
CA ALA A 18 23.01 1.02 38.00
C ALA A 18 22.73 1.56 36.58
N ALA A 19 23.52 2.52 36.14
CA ALA A 19 23.45 3.03 34.78
C ALA A 19 23.77 1.88 33.80
N LEU A 20 23.07 1.83 32.69
CA LEU A 20 23.44 0.95 31.59
C LEU A 20 24.84 1.33 31.13
N ALA A 21 25.72 0.38 30.86
CA ALA A 21 27.00 0.67 30.26
C ALA A 21 26.77 1.19 28.81
N ALA A 22 27.49 2.23 28.41
CA ALA A 22 27.43 2.75 27.06
C ALA A 22 27.70 1.64 26.03
N PRO A 23 26.89 1.51 24.97
CA PRO A 23 27.12 0.49 23.96
C PRO A 23 28.41 0.78 23.19
N ASP A 24 29.30 -0.20 23.16
CA ASP A 24 30.54 -0.14 22.39
C ASP A 24 30.31 -0.34 20.87
N GLU A 25 31.36 -0.14 20.07
CA GLU A 25 31.27 -0.35 18.61
C GLU A 25 30.83 -1.79 18.26
N ALA A 26 31.21 -2.78 19.05
CA ALA A 26 30.82 -4.16 18.83
C ALA A 26 29.31 -4.37 19.06
N ALA A 27 28.72 -3.68 20.06
CA ALA A 27 27.27 -3.69 20.29
C ALA A 27 26.51 -3.07 19.11
N PHE A 28 26.97 -1.92 18.60
CA PHE A 28 26.38 -1.32 17.38
C PHE A 28 26.49 -2.23 16.16
N ARG A 29 27.65 -2.83 15.92
CA ARG A 29 27.83 -3.76 14.78
C ARG A 29 26.93 -4.99 14.91
N ARG A 30 26.78 -5.55 16.09
CA ARG A 30 25.85 -6.67 16.35
C ARG A 30 24.40 -6.25 16.13
N SER A 31 24.02 -5.06 16.59
CA SER A 31 22.68 -4.51 16.43
C SER A 31 22.33 -4.32 14.94
N ILE A 32 23.12 -3.55 14.21
CA ILE A 32 22.91 -3.29 12.77
C ILE A 32 23.01 -4.58 11.93
N GLY A 33 23.86 -5.53 12.36
CA GLY A 33 24.01 -6.83 11.71
C GLY A 33 22.97 -7.88 12.05
N LEU A 34 22.01 -7.56 12.93
CA LEU A 34 21.06 -8.54 13.47
C LEU A 34 20.19 -9.18 12.36
N ARG A 35 19.70 -8.38 11.43
CA ARG A 35 18.92 -8.85 10.28
C ARG A 35 19.65 -9.91 9.48
N ARG A 36 20.94 -9.72 9.19
CA ARG A 36 21.77 -10.71 8.51
C ARG A 36 22.03 -11.94 9.39
N ALA A 37 22.28 -11.71 10.69
CA ALA A 37 22.56 -12.81 11.63
C ALA A 37 21.33 -13.72 11.87
N TRP A 38 20.13 -13.18 11.72
CA TRP A 38 18.88 -13.93 11.88
C TRP A 38 18.26 -14.41 10.57
N GLN A 39 18.84 -14.03 9.44
CA GLN A 39 18.40 -14.49 8.13
C GLN A 39 18.47 -16.00 8.08
N ASP A 40 17.49 -16.63 7.43
CA ASP A 40 17.42 -18.08 7.14
C ASP A 40 17.46 -19.01 8.36
N LEU A 41 17.13 -18.51 9.56
CA LEU A 41 17.07 -19.32 10.78
C LEU A 41 15.69 -19.94 11.04
N THR A 42 14.73 -19.75 10.18
CA THR A 42 13.40 -20.38 10.27
C THR A 42 13.23 -21.51 9.26
N ARG A 43 12.32 -22.45 9.53
CA ARG A 43 11.95 -23.55 8.65
C ARG A 43 10.45 -23.66 8.53
N GLU A 44 9.94 -24.11 7.37
CA GLU A 44 8.53 -24.39 7.13
C GLU A 44 7.60 -23.17 7.39
N VAL A 45 8.13 -21.95 7.49
CA VAL A 45 7.32 -20.73 7.55
C VAL A 45 6.84 -20.43 6.14
N ALA A 46 5.56 -20.72 5.89
CA ALA A 46 4.95 -20.59 4.57
C ALA A 46 4.40 -19.20 4.31
N GLY A 47 4.52 -18.75 3.08
CA GLY A 47 3.80 -17.62 2.51
C GLY A 47 2.39 -18.00 2.03
N PRO A 48 1.66 -17.02 1.43
CA PRO A 48 0.35 -17.26 0.83
C PRO A 48 0.39 -18.36 -0.24
N ALA A 49 -0.74 -19.05 -0.41
CA ALA A 49 -0.89 -20.07 -1.44
C ALA A 49 -1.42 -19.47 -2.75
N HIS A 50 -0.92 -19.97 -3.88
CA HIS A 50 -1.34 -19.62 -5.24
C HIS A 50 -1.87 -20.86 -5.95
N TRP A 51 -3.17 -20.87 -6.27
CA TRP A 51 -3.84 -22.00 -6.87
C TRP A 51 -3.62 -22.08 -8.38
N THR A 52 -3.54 -23.30 -8.90
CA THR A 52 -3.67 -23.54 -10.35
C THR A 52 -5.11 -23.26 -10.82
N ALA A 53 -5.26 -22.83 -12.08
CA ALA A 53 -6.56 -22.46 -12.63
C ALA A 53 -7.60 -23.60 -12.61
N ASP A 54 -7.14 -24.86 -12.64
CA ASP A 54 -7.98 -26.07 -12.57
C ASP A 54 -8.32 -26.53 -11.14
N SER A 55 -7.90 -25.77 -10.13
CA SER A 55 -8.13 -26.06 -8.70
C SER A 55 -7.50 -27.37 -8.17
N ARG A 56 -6.62 -28.00 -8.96
CA ARG A 56 -6.03 -29.30 -8.59
C ARG A 56 -4.83 -29.18 -7.67
N ALA A 57 -4.14 -28.06 -7.71
CA ALA A 57 -2.94 -27.86 -6.93
C ALA A 57 -2.79 -26.40 -6.51
N PHE A 58 -1.97 -26.17 -5.52
CA PHE A 58 -1.53 -24.83 -5.13
C PHE A 58 -0.05 -24.83 -4.82
N SER A 59 0.60 -23.70 -5.02
CA SER A 59 2.01 -23.48 -4.74
C SER A 59 2.20 -22.41 -3.67
N TYR A 60 3.27 -22.51 -2.89
CA TYR A 60 3.65 -21.50 -1.90
C TYR A 60 5.15 -21.49 -1.71
N ARG A 61 5.68 -20.36 -1.26
CA ARG A 61 7.07 -20.24 -0.80
C ARG A 61 7.13 -20.62 0.68
N LYS A 62 8.19 -21.32 1.09
CA LYS A 62 8.49 -21.61 2.49
C LYS A 62 9.96 -21.42 2.82
N THR A 63 10.26 -21.14 4.09
CA THR A 63 11.64 -21.11 4.56
C THR A 63 12.22 -22.52 4.68
N VAL A 64 13.48 -22.65 4.26
CA VAL A 64 14.28 -23.87 4.35
C VAL A 64 15.66 -23.54 4.95
N GLU A 65 16.56 -24.52 5.09
CA GLU A 65 17.93 -24.24 5.50
C GLU A 65 18.67 -23.41 4.47
N GLY A 66 19.14 -22.22 4.88
CA GLY A 66 19.91 -21.33 4.03
C GLY A 66 19.08 -20.53 3.02
N GLY A 67 17.74 -20.42 3.16
CA GLY A 67 16.94 -19.59 2.27
C GLY A 67 15.49 -20.04 2.11
N PHE A 68 14.99 -20.08 0.86
CA PHE A 68 13.60 -20.37 0.52
C PHE A 68 13.47 -21.49 -0.51
N ALA A 69 12.33 -22.19 -0.47
CA ALA A 69 11.91 -23.13 -1.50
C ALA A 69 10.46 -22.86 -1.89
N PHE A 70 10.12 -23.19 -3.14
CA PHE A 70 8.75 -23.16 -3.64
C PHE A 70 8.24 -24.59 -3.79
N GLU A 71 7.10 -24.87 -3.15
CA GLU A 71 6.50 -26.20 -3.09
C GLU A 71 5.11 -26.17 -3.69
N THR A 72 4.75 -27.19 -4.48
CA THR A 72 3.41 -27.39 -5.02
C THR A 72 2.79 -28.60 -4.35
N VAL A 73 1.54 -28.47 -3.93
CA VAL A 73 0.74 -29.51 -3.28
C VAL A 73 -0.43 -29.87 -4.19
N ASP A 74 -0.60 -31.16 -4.48
CA ASP A 74 -1.84 -31.70 -5.08
C ASP A 74 -2.95 -31.68 -4.02
N ALA A 75 -4.03 -30.93 -4.27
CA ALA A 75 -5.07 -30.69 -3.27
C ALA A 75 -5.87 -31.94 -2.90
N ARG A 76 -5.89 -32.96 -3.75
CA ARG A 76 -6.62 -34.21 -3.50
C ARG A 76 -5.77 -35.25 -2.79
N THR A 77 -4.54 -35.45 -3.24
CA THR A 77 -3.64 -36.50 -2.72
C THR A 77 -2.75 -36.00 -1.59
N LEU A 78 -2.61 -34.69 -1.42
CA LEU A 78 -1.70 -34.00 -0.52
C LEU A 78 -0.21 -34.28 -0.84
N ALA A 79 0.07 -34.81 -2.03
CA ALA A 79 1.43 -35.04 -2.48
C ALA A 79 2.15 -33.70 -2.72
N LYS A 80 3.35 -33.59 -2.17
CA LYS A 80 4.19 -32.39 -2.25
C LYS A 80 5.33 -32.62 -3.23
N ARG A 81 5.67 -31.59 -4.01
CA ARG A 81 6.81 -31.58 -4.93
C ARG A 81 7.37 -30.16 -5.05
N PRO A 82 8.65 -29.98 -5.41
CA PRO A 82 9.15 -28.68 -5.80
C PRO A 82 8.31 -28.09 -6.93
N SER A 83 8.00 -26.77 -6.88
CA SER A 83 7.25 -26.09 -7.94
C SER A 83 8.04 -26.06 -9.25
N PHE A 84 9.35 -25.99 -9.16
CA PHE A 84 10.32 -25.97 -10.26
C PHE A 84 11.71 -26.34 -9.75
N ASP A 85 12.65 -26.57 -10.66
CA ASP A 85 14.08 -26.65 -10.34
C ASP A 85 14.63 -25.24 -10.11
N ALA A 86 14.92 -24.89 -8.87
CA ALA A 86 15.35 -23.56 -8.48
C ALA A 86 16.73 -23.19 -9.09
N VAL A 87 17.62 -24.15 -9.30
CA VAL A 87 18.93 -23.92 -9.92
C VAL A 87 18.77 -23.54 -11.38
N ARG A 88 17.94 -24.28 -12.11
CA ARG A 88 17.66 -23.98 -13.53
C ARG A 88 16.93 -22.68 -13.69
N LEU A 89 15.96 -22.35 -12.79
CA LEU A 89 15.22 -21.10 -12.84
C LEU A 89 16.12 -19.90 -12.52
N ALA A 90 16.99 -20.00 -11.50
CA ALA A 90 17.98 -18.96 -11.18
C ALA A 90 18.92 -18.68 -12.36
N ALA A 91 19.38 -19.73 -13.04
CA ALA A 91 20.22 -19.59 -14.22
C ALA A 91 19.47 -18.92 -15.39
N ALA A 92 18.21 -19.32 -15.66
CA ALA A 92 17.43 -18.78 -16.77
C ALA A 92 17.03 -17.30 -16.53
N LEU A 93 16.57 -16.99 -15.33
CA LEU A 93 16.20 -15.62 -14.96
C LEU A 93 17.44 -14.72 -14.87
N GLY A 94 18.54 -15.22 -14.29
CA GLY A 94 19.81 -14.50 -14.22
C GLY A 94 20.40 -14.20 -15.59
N ALA A 95 20.31 -15.14 -16.55
CA ALA A 95 20.72 -14.90 -17.94
C ALA A 95 19.87 -13.80 -18.60
N ALA A 96 18.55 -13.80 -18.39
CA ALA A 96 17.63 -12.78 -18.92
C ALA A 96 17.89 -11.40 -18.32
N ARG A 97 18.23 -11.32 -17.03
CA ARG A 97 18.51 -10.08 -16.29
C ARG A 97 19.98 -9.65 -16.34
N LYS A 98 20.87 -10.50 -16.85
CA LYS A 98 22.33 -10.30 -16.86
C LYS A 98 22.95 -10.15 -15.45
N GLU A 99 22.44 -10.92 -14.50
CA GLU A 99 22.92 -10.97 -13.12
C GLU A 99 23.02 -12.40 -12.60
N ALA A 100 23.86 -12.64 -11.60
CA ALA A 100 23.94 -13.94 -10.93
C ALA A 100 22.88 -14.02 -9.83
N LEU A 101 22.03 -15.05 -9.85
CA LEU A 101 21.00 -15.28 -8.86
C LEU A 101 21.28 -16.51 -8.02
N ASP A 102 21.04 -16.41 -6.70
CA ASP A 102 21.09 -17.54 -5.78
C ASP A 102 19.78 -18.34 -5.87
N PRO A 103 19.83 -19.66 -6.14
CA PRO A 103 18.63 -20.51 -6.17
C PRO A 103 17.80 -20.53 -4.88
N LEU A 104 18.44 -20.31 -3.72
CA LEU A 104 17.76 -20.24 -2.43
C LEU A 104 17.24 -18.84 -2.08
N HIS A 105 17.59 -17.82 -2.88
CA HIS A 105 17.19 -16.43 -2.69
C HIS A 105 16.68 -15.80 -3.99
N LEU A 106 15.78 -16.51 -4.70
CA LEU A 106 15.16 -15.96 -5.90
C LEU A 106 14.47 -14.59 -5.57
N PRO A 107 14.54 -13.60 -6.49
CA PRO A 107 14.17 -12.22 -6.19
C PRO A 107 12.66 -11.98 -6.10
N PHE A 108 11.84 -13.02 -6.08
CA PHE A 108 10.38 -12.91 -5.92
C PHE A 108 9.89 -13.72 -4.71
N ALA A 109 8.80 -13.23 -4.11
CA ALA A 109 8.19 -13.89 -2.96
C ALA A 109 7.01 -14.80 -3.34
N GLU A 110 6.32 -14.45 -4.42
CA GLU A 110 5.07 -15.05 -4.86
C GLU A 110 5.06 -15.14 -6.39
N PHE A 111 4.31 -16.07 -6.94
CA PHE A 111 4.06 -16.17 -8.37
C PHE A 111 2.66 -16.70 -8.65
N ASP A 112 2.09 -16.29 -9.77
CA ASP A 112 0.84 -16.82 -10.29
C ASP A 112 1.12 -17.88 -11.36
N HIS A 113 0.30 -18.93 -11.40
CA HIS A 113 0.31 -19.91 -12.48
C HIS A 113 -0.27 -19.29 -13.76
N GLY A 114 0.42 -19.49 -14.88
CA GLY A 114 -0.11 -19.14 -16.21
C GLY A 114 -1.32 -20.01 -16.59
N ALA A 115 -1.85 -19.77 -17.79
CA ALA A 115 -2.94 -20.57 -18.34
C ALA A 115 -2.57 -22.04 -18.56
N ASP A 116 -1.28 -22.32 -18.72
CA ASP A 116 -0.69 -23.65 -18.73
C ASP A 116 0.09 -23.90 -17.44
N ALA A 117 0.21 -25.16 -17.06
CA ALA A 117 0.91 -25.57 -15.83
C ALA A 117 2.46 -25.39 -15.91
N GLY A 118 2.99 -25.03 -17.07
CA GLY A 118 4.42 -24.84 -17.32
C GLY A 118 4.87 -23.40 -17.22
N THR A 119 3.95 -22.44 -17.04
CA THR A 119 4.28 -21.02 -16.99
C THR A 119 4.00 -20.42 -15.62
N ILE A 120 4.95 -19.62 -15.11
CA ILE A 120 4.78 -18.80 -13.90
C ILE A 120 4.95 -17.32 -14.22
N ARG A 121 4.22 -16.45 -13.51
CA ARG A 121 4.31 -14.99 -13.60
C ARG A 121 4.55 -14.39 -12.23
N PHE A 122 5.43 -13.41 -12.16
CA PHE A 122 5.77 -12.70 -10.92
C PHE A 122 6.21 -11.27 -11.22
N ALA A 123 6.18 -10.42 -10.21
CA ALA A 123 6.68 -9.04 -10.30
C ALA A 123 8.05 -8.91 -9.62
N LEU A 124 8.91 -8.09 -10.20
CA LEU A 124 10.17 -7.62 -9.64
C LEU A 124 10.16 -6.08 -9.64
N ASP A 125 11.19 -5.47 -9.05
CA ASP A 125 11.31 -4.01 -8.97
C ASP A 125 11.36 -3.34 -10.36
N ASP A 126 11.81 -4.05 -11.38
CA ASP A 126 11.93 -3.59 -12.77
C ASP A 126 10.71 -3.94 -13.65
N GLY A 127 9.68 -4.57 -13.10
CA GLY A 127 8.42 -4.88 -13.80
C GLY A 127 7.95 -6.32 -13.68
N GLY A 128 6.98 -6.69 -14.51
CA GLY A 128 6.45 -8.04 -14.63
C GLY A 128 7.39 -8.98 -15.36
N TRP A 129 7.45 -10.22 -14.93
CA TRP A 129 8.25 -11.29 -15.53
C TRP A 129 7.42 -12.56 -15.74
N GLN A 130 7.71 -13.27 -16.82
CA GLN A 130 7.14 -14.57 -17.13
C GLN A 130 8.26 -15.59 -17.37
N CYS A 131 8.14 -16.78 -16.77
CA CYS A 131 9.07 -17.87 -16.98
C CYS A 131 8.32 -19.15 -17.37
N ASP A 132 8.79 -19.83 -18.41
CA ASP A 132 8.46 -21.22 -18.71
C ASP A 132 9.34 -22.12 -17.82
N VAL A 133 8.73 -22.84 -16.88
CA VAL A 133 9.45 -23.72 -15.93
C VAL A 133 9.63 -25.15 -16.42
N VAL A 134 9.25 -25.45 -17.67
CA VAL A 134 9.55 -26.70 -18.38
C VAL A 134 10.80 -26.50 -19.23
N ALA A 135 10.80 -25.48 -20.09
CA ALA A 135 11.92 -25.14 -20.96
C ALA A 135 12.97 -24.26 -20.26
N TYR A 136 12.65 -23.66 -19.12
CA TYR A 136 13.47 -22.70 -18.35
C TYR A 136 13.91 -21.50 -19.20
N ARG A 137 12.91 -20.76 -19.67
CA ARG A 137 13.09 -19.50 -20.41
C ARG A 137 12.29 -18.40 -19.73
N CYS A 138 12.95 -17.28 -19.44
CA CYS A 138 12.32 -16.12 -18.81
C CYS A 138 12.36 -14.93 -19.75
N ALA A 139 11.29 -14.11 -19.70
CA ALA A 139 11.19 -12.84 -20.40
C ALA A 139 10.46 -11.82 -19.52
N ALA A 140 10.80 -10.55 -19.66
CA ALA A 140 10.03 -9.46 -19.07
C ALA A 140 8.67 -9.34 -19.78
N ASP A 141 7.61 -9.07 -19.03
CA ASP A 141 6.32 -8.70 -19.60
C ASP A 141 6.45 -7.32 -20.28
N ALA A 142 5.68 -7.11 -21.35
CA ALA A 142 5.66 -5.81 -22.00
C ALA A 142 5.20 -4.72 -21.01
N PRO A 143 5.92 -3.59 -20.91
CA PRO A 143 5.51 -2.52 -20.02
C PRO A 143 4.12 -2.00 -20.40
N SER A 144 3.29 -1.72 -19.39
CA SER A 144 2.00 -1.06 -19.61
C SER A 144 2.24 0.34 -20.16
N SER A 145 1.61 0.64 -21.31
CA SER A 145 1.73 1.94 -21.99
C SER A 145 0.70 2.97 -21.47
N LEU A 146 0.16 2.78 -20.28
CA LEU A 146 -0.83 3.70 -19.72
C LEU A 146 -0.22 5.08 -19.48
N ARG A 147 -0.97 6.12 -19.86
CA ARG A 147 -0.59 7.51 -19.63
C ARG A 147 -0.56 7.79 -18.11
N PRO A 148 0.59 8.25 -17.55
CA PRO A 148 0.66 8.57 -16.14
C PRO A 148 -0.29 9.71 -15.77
N ARG A 149 -1.02 9.55 -14.69
CA ARG A 149 -1.73 10.64 -14.01
C ARG A 149 -0.92 11.05 -12.81
N GLY A 150 -0.59 12.30 -12.68
CA GLY A 150 0.10 12.84 -11.52
C GLY A 150 -0.70 12.62 -10.25
N PHE A 151 -0.39 11.58 -9.52
CA PHE A 151 -1.14 11.13 -8.33
C PHE A 151 -2.65 10.96 -8.57
N GLY A 152 -3.04 10.54 -9.79
CA GLY A 152 -4.37 10.08 -10.11
C GLY A 152 -5.38 11.13 -10.60
N VAL A 153 -5.07 12.45 -10.52
CA VAL A 153 -6.07 13.51 -10.75
C VAL A 153 -5.68 14.54 -11.81
N VAL A 154 -4.46 14.52 -12.29
CA VAL A 154 -3.97 15.35 -13.41
C VAL A 154 -3.16 14.48 -14.34
N ARG A 155 -3.47 14.51 -15.63
CA ARG A 155 -2.70 13.79 -16.66
C ARG A 155 -1.43 14.54 -16.98
N ASP A 156 -0.33 13.82 -17.10
CA ASP A 156 0.92 14.39 -17.61
C ASP A 156 0.81 14.58 -19.11
N LEU A 157 0.71 15.85 -19.55
CA LEU A 157 0.60 16.19 -20.96
C LEU A 157 1.92 16.03 -21.73
N SER A 158 3.05 15.87 -21.03
CA SER A 158 4.34 15.58 -21.68
C SER A 158 4.45 14.11 -22.13
N VAL A 159 3.59 13.22 -21.60
CA VAL A 159 3.52 11.80 -21.94
C VAL A 159 2.37 11.58 -22.94
N PRO A 160 2.63 11.06 -24.15
CA PRO A 160 1.55 10.76 -25.10
C PRO A 160 0.55 9.77 -24.53
N ALA A 161 -0.75 10.03 -24.73
CA ALA A 161 -1.79 9.08 -24.38
C ALA A 161 -1.71 7.83 -25.25
N GLU A 162 -2.03 6.66 -24.69
CA GLU A 162 -2.26 5.48 -25.50
C GLU A 162 -3.53 5.65 -26.32
N ASN A 163 -3.35 5.86 -27.62
CA ASN A 163 -4.43 6.05 -28.58
C ASN A 163 -4.58 4.83 -29.50
N SER A 164 -4.52 3.64 -28.93
CA SER A 164 -4.76 2.40 -29.67
C SER A 164 -6.20 2.36 -30.19
N PRO A 165 -6.42 2.15 -31.50
CA PRO A 165 -7.77 2.06 -32.05
C PRO A 165 -8.58 0.95 -31.39
N LYS A 166 -9.80 1.26 -30.92
CA LYS A 166 -10.70 0.32 -30.23
C LYS A 166 -11.72 -0.22 -31.22
N THR A 167 -11.65 -1.52 -31.50
CA THR A 167 -12.60 -2.21 -32.39
C THR A 167 -13.95 -2.39 -31.71
N SER A 168 -15.07 -2.16 -32.43
CA SER A 168 -16.42 -2.46 -31.95
C SER A 168 -16.59 -3.97 -31.70
N PRO A 169 -17.43 -4.39 -30.74
CA PRO A 169 -17.66 -5.82 -30.46
C PRO A 169 -18.08 -6.65 -31.68
N ASP A 170 -18.84 -6.06 -32.62
CA ASP A 170 -19.26 -6.70 -33.88
C ASP A 170 -18.20 -6.67 -34.98
N GLY A 171 -17.05 -6.05 -34.73
CA GLY A 171 -15.94 -5.96 -35.66
C GLY A 171 -16.10 -5.01 -36.82
N ARG A 172 -17.22 -4.30 -36.95
CA ARG A 172 -17.54 -3.44 -38.14
C ARG A 172 -16.82 -2.09 -38.14
N PHE A 173 -16.47 -1.59 -36.95
CA PHE A 173 -15.91 -0.27 -36.78
C PHE A 173 -14.66 -0.29 -35.89
N THR A 174 -13.85 0.74 -36.07
CA THR A 174 -12.74 1.06 -35.18
C THR A 174 -12.86 2.53 -34.80
N ALA A 175 -12.83 2.84 -33.50
CA ALA A 175 -12.86 4.19 -32.95
C ALA A 175 -11.50 4.57 -32.32
N PHE A 176 -11.09 5.81 -32.52
CA PHE A 176 -9.85 6.39 -31.99
C PHE A 176 -9.97 7.92 -31.91
N VAL A 177 -9.01 8.58 -31.31
CA VAL A 177 -8.95 10.04 -31.20
C VAL A 177 -7.95 10.56 -32.23
N GLU A 178 -8.34 11.55 -33.04
CA GLU A 178 -7.48 12.21 -34.01
C GLU A 178 -7.68 13.73 -33.94
N GLY A 179 -6.61 14.48 -33.72
CA GLY A 179 -6.68 15.93 -33.53
C GLY A 179 -7.66 16.34 -32.44
N ASP A 180 -7.53 15.69 -31.24
CA ASP A 180 -8.37 15.91 -30.07
C ASP A 180 -9.85 15.50 -30.22
N ASN A 181 -10.26 14.91 -31.33
CA ASN A 181 -11.64 14.54 -31.64
C ASN A 181 -11.84 13.05 -31.88
N LEU A 182 -13.04 12.55 -31.56
CA LEU A 182 -13.42 11.15 -31.75
C LEU A 182 -13.69 10.89 -33.23
N VAL A 183 -13.02 9.88 -33.78
CA VAL A 183 -13.13 9.44 -35.17
C VAL A 183 -13.52 7.99 -35.25
N LEU A 184 -14.39 7.66 -36.19
CA LEU A 184 -14.84 6.32 -36.50
C LEU A 184 -14.31 5.91 -37.87
N ARG A 185 -13.75 4.70 -37.97
CA ARG A 185 -13.35 4.09 -39.24
C ARG A 185 -14.16 2.83 -39.47
N LYS A 186 -14.82 2.73 -40.64
CA LYS A 186 -15.47 1.50 -41.06
C LYS A 186 -14.41 0.47 -41.46
N ARG A 187 -14.49 -0.74 -40.91
CA ARG A 187 -13.56 -1.80 -41.30
C ARG A 187 -14.07 -2.48 -42.57
N ALA A 188 -13.16 -2.75 -43.54
CA ALA A 188 -13.48 -3.55 -44.71
C ALA A 188 -13.87 -4.97 -44.22
N THR A 189 -15.05 -5.43 -44.60
CA THR A 189 -15.41 -6.84 -44.44
C THR A 189 -14.50 -7.63 -45.37
N LEU A 190 -13.61 -8.44 -44.79
CA LEU A 190 -12.91 -9.46 -45.56
C LEU A 190 -14.00 -10.43 -46.05
N SER A 191 -14.41 -10.31 -47.33
CA SER A 191 -15.17 -11.35 -48.00
C SER A 191 -14.30 -12.61 -47.95
N PRO A 192 -14.85 -13.78 -47.60
CA PRO A 192 -14.11 -15.03 -47.75
C PRO A 192 -13.72 -15.15 -49.21
N SER A 193 -12.41 -15.26 -49.51
CA SER A 193 -11.94 -15.58 -50.85
C SER A 193 -12.64 -16.85 -51.34
N PRO A 194 -13.20 -16.88 -52.57
CA PRO A 194 -13.69 -18.12 -53.11
C PRO A 194 -12.53 -19.11 -53.20
N SER A 195 -12.72 -20.27 -52.59
CA SER A 195 -11.80 -21.40 -52.73
C SER A 195 -11.67 -21.78 -54.20
N GLY A 196 -10.49 -21.64 -54.76
CA GLY A 196 -10.24 -22.03 -56.13
C GLY A 196 -8.76 -22.17 -56.40
N GLU A 197 -8.34 -23.39 -56.46
CA GLU A 197 -7.26 -23.99 -57.24
C GLU A 197 -5.77 -23.67 -56.98
N GLY A 198 -5.13 -24.77 -56.80
CA GLY A 198 -3.74 -24.96 -56.45
C GLY A 198 -2.74 -24.77 -57.58
N LEU A 199 -1.50 -24.95 -57.19
CA LEU A 199 -0.30 -25.40 -57.90
C LEU A 199 0.88 -24.45 -57.70
N GLY A 200 1.99 -25.03 -57.31
CA GLY A 200 3.31 -24.52 -57.58
C GLY A 200 4.32 -24.43 -56.43
N VAL A 201 4.94 -25.56 -56.14
CA VAL A 201 6.16 -25.66 -55.34
C VAL A 201 7.31 -24.89 -55.98
N GLY A 202 7.86 -23.92 -55.32
CA GLY A 202 9.11 -23.26 -55.72
C GLY A 202 9.98 -22.96 -54.49
N ARG A 203 11.03 -23.81 -54.34
CA ARG A 203 12.12 -23.54 -53.36
C ARG A 203 12.93 -22.35 -53.85
N VAL A 204 13.21 -21.39 -52.97
CA VAL A 204 14.36 -20.49 -53.09
C VAL A 204 15.01 -20.28 -51.73
N SER A 205 16.34 -20.53 -51.71
CA SER A 205 17.24 -20.38 -50.55
C SER A 205 17.55 -18.91 -50.22
N PRO A 206 18.07 -18.61 -49.00
CA PRO A 206 18.19 -17.26 -48.48
C PRO A 206 19.48 -16.57 -48.94
N ARG A 207 19.37 -15.26 -49.30
CA ARG A 207 20.53 -14.36 -49.30
C ARG A 207 20.17 -13.10 -48.53
N ALA A 208 21.00 -12.77 -47.55
CA ALA A 208 20.95 -11.57 -46.75
C ALA A 208 21.29 -10.34 -47.64
N SER A 209 20.51 -9.29 -47.51
CA SER A 209 21.00 -7.93 -47.71
C SER A 209 20.09 -6.97 -46.93
N SER A 210 20.74 -6.10 -46.15
CA SER A 210 20.16 -4.94 -45.47
C SER A 210 19.44 -4.05 -46.48
N ALA A 211 18.13 -3.94 -46.34
CA ALA A 211 17.36 -2.92 -47.06
C ALA A 211 16.44 -2.24 -46.05
N GLU A 212 16.51 -0.91 -46.06
CA GLU A 212 15.63 0.02 -45.36
C GLU A 212 14.18 -0.43 -45.44
N LEU A 213 13.48 -0.41 -44.28
CA LEU A 213 12.05 -0.59 -44.24
C LEU A 213 11.38 0.51 -45.09
N PRO A 214 10.51 0.17 -46.02
CA PRO A 214 9.75 1.19 -46.76
C PRO A 214 8.84 1.90 -45.79
N HIS A 215 8.89 3.22 -45.76
CA HIS A 215 7.87 4.08 -45.15
C HIS A 215 6.50 3.61 -45.66
N PRO A 216 5.49 3.46 -44.74
CA PRO A 216 4.14 3.15 -45.21
C PRO A 216 3.69 4.27 -46.15
N ASN A 217 3.37 3.90 -47.37
CA ASN A 217 2.73 4.80 -48.31
C ASN A 217 1.51 5.40 -47.64
N PRO A 218 1.26 6.72 -47.74
CA PRO A 218 0.04 7.30 -47.27
C PRO A 218 -1.12 6.60 -47.99
N SER A 219 -1.98 5.93 -47.22
CA SER A 219 -3.24 5.39 -47.74
C SER A 219 -4.03 6.53 -48.40
N PRO A 220 -4.78 6.27 -49.49
CA PRO A 220 -5.55 7.30 -50.14
C PRO A 220 -6.49 7.96 -49.11
N GLU A 221 -6.35 9.27 -48.95
CA GLU A 221 -7.20 10.08 -48.11
C GLU A 221 -8.65 9.93 -48.59
N GLY A 222 -9.54 9.49 -47.67
CA GLY A 222 -10.97 9.73 -47.78
C GLY A 222 -11.95 8.59 -47.75
N GLU A 223 -11.59 7.31 -47.78
CA GLU A 223 -12.60 6.26 -47.75
C GLU A 223 -12.80 5.66 -46.33
N GLY A 224 -13.95 5.99 -45.68
CA GLY A 224 -14.43 5.32 -44.48
C GLY A 224 -14.14 5.98 -43.14
N LEU A 225 -13.61 7.22 -43.12
CA LEU A 225 -13.46 7.98 -41.87
C LEU A 225 -14.69 8.88 -41.63
N GLN A 226 -15.29 8.75 -40.43
CA GLN A 226 -16.38 9.62 -39.97
C GLN A 226 -15.93 10.32 -38.70
N LYS A 227 -15.88 11.62 -38.67
CA LYS A 227 -15.71 12.41 -37.45
C LYS A 227 -17.01 12.37 -36.67
N LEU A 228 -16.98 11.86 -35.44
CA LEU A 228 -18.11 11.85 -34.52
C LEU A 228 -18.14 13.12 -33.67
N SER A 229 -17.00 13.77 -33.44
CA SER A 229 -16.93 15.05 -32.74
C SER A 229 -16.07 16.07 -33.55
N THR A 230 -16.32 17.36 -33.31
CA THR A 230 -15.59 18.50 -33.92
C THR A 230 -15.30 19.59 -32.87
N ASP A 231 -15.61 19.34 -31.63
CA ASP A 231 -15.54 20.28 -30.49
C ASP A 231 -14.34 20.04 -29.58
N GLY A 232 -13.46 19.09 -29.93
CA GLY A 232 -12.21 18.81 -29.21
C GLY A 232 -11.11 19.79 -29.59
N SER A 233 -10.25 20.11 -28.64
CA SER A 233 -9.05 20.95 -28.78
C SER A 233 -7.97 20.53 -27.77
N ALA A 234 -6.74 21.00 -27.91
CA ALA A 234 -5.64 20.71 -26.99
C ALA A 234 -5.94 21.09 -25.51
N GLY A 235 -6.81 22.08 -25.30
CA GLY A 235 -7.26 22.49 -23.96
C GLY A 235 -8.58 21.86 -23.48
N ASP A 236 -9.22 21.03 -24.31
CA ASP A 236 -10.49 20.37 -24.04
C ASP A 236 -10.63 19.18 -25.00
N PHE A 237 -9.90 18.08 -24.75
CA PHE A 237 -9.70 16.97 -25.67
C PHE A 237 -10.49 15.73 -25.28
N TYR A 238 -10.80 14.87 -26.26
CA TYR A 238 -11.34 13.54 -26.00
C TYR A 238 -10.22 12.58 -25.59
N ASP A 239 -10.39 11.94 -24.42
CA ASP A 239 -9.38 11.05 -23.85
C ASP A 239 -9.55 9.61 -24.37
N PRO A 240 -8.65 9.10 -25.24
CA PRO A 240 -8.76 7.77 -25.83
C PRO A 240 -8.70 6.64 -24.79
N GLU A 241 -8.09 6.86 -23.61
CA GLU A 241 -8.02 5.87 -22.55
C GLU A 241 -9.38 5.60 -21.92
N THR A 242 -10.33 6.54 -22.03
CA THR A 242 -11.70 6.41 -21.50
C THR A 242 -12.71 5.90 -22.53
N LEU A 243 -12.30 5.69 -23.79
CA LEU A 243 -13.18 5.21 -24.85
C LEU A 243 -13.66 3.79 -24.57
N ARG A 244 -14.98 3.61 -24.50
CA ARG A 244 -15.64 2.30 -24.29
C ARG A 244 -16.81 2.11 -25.24
N TRP A 245 -16.79 1.02 -25.99
CA TRP A 245 -17.90 0.56 -26.82
C TRP A 245 -18.99 -0.10 -25.97
N SER A 246 -20.27 0.14 -26.35
CA SER A 246 -21.38 -0.68 -25.83
C SER A 246 -21.31 -2.12 -26.37
N PRO A 247 -21.80 -3.12 -25.62
CA PRO A 247 -21.80 -4.52 -26.07
C PRO A 247 -22.50 -4.76 -27.40
N ASP A 248 -23.52 -3.96 -27.74
CA ASP A 248 -24.28 -4.01 -28.99
C ASP A 248 -23.64 -3.21 -30.14
N SER A 249 -22.48 -2.61 -29.93
CA SER A 249 -21.74 -1.80 -30.92
C SER A 249 -22.48 -0.54 -31.42
N ARG A 250 -23.51 -0.08 -30.70
CA ARG A 250 -24.33 1.08 -31.10
C ARG A 250 -23.89 2.39 -30.47
N HIS A 251 -23.21 2.32 -29.32
CA HIS A 251 -22.84 3.51 -28.58
C HIS A 251 -21.36 3.48 -28.19
N ILE A 252 -20.80 4.69 -28.06
CA ILE A 252 -19.47 4.92 -27.47
C ILE A 252 -19.65 5.89 -26.31
N MET A 253 -19.08 5.55 -25.15
CA MET A 253 -18.84 6.49 -24.04
C MET A 253 -17.36 6.84 -24.01
N ILE A 254 -17.07 8.14 -23.94
CA ILE A 254 -15.72 8.70 -23.85
C ILE A 254 -15.77 9.98 -23.02
N TYR A 255 -14.68 10.33 -22.33
CA TYR A 255 -14.60 11.60 -21.59
C TYR A 255 -13.93 12.67 -22.42
N ARG A 256 -14.50 13.87 -22.38
CA ARG A 256 -13.83 15.09 -22.81
C ARG A 256 -13.17 15.71 -21.57
N VAL A 257 -11.92 16.13 -21.69
CA VAL A 257 -11.07 16.48 -20.55
C VAL A 257 -10.49 17.88 -20.74
N ARG A 258 -10.75 18.76 -19.79
CA ARG A 258 -9.97 19.97 -19.58
C ARG A 258 -8.86 19.66 -18.59
N PRO A 259 -7.59 19.77 -19.00
CA PRO A 259 -6.48 19.39 -18.16
C PRO A 259 -6.35 20.35 -16.96
N GLY A 260 -5.95 19.76 -15.83
CA GLY A 260 -5.62 20.50 -14.63
C GLY A 260 -4.27 21.21 -14.72
N TYR A 261 -3.90 21.85 -13.62
CA TYR A 261 -2.65 22.59 -13.57
C TYR A 261 -1.43 21.64 -13.61
N GLN A 262 -0.57 21.82 -14.59
CA GLN A 262 0.64 21.01 -14.80
C GLN A 262 1.77 21.44 -13.85
N ARG A 263 1.57 21.22 -12.55
CA ARG A 263 2.60 21.51 -11.55
C ARG A 263 3.72 20.48 -11.63
N HIS A 264 4.92 20.94 -11.95
CA HIS A 264 6.11 20.11 -11.92
C HIS A 264 6.99 20.49 -10.71
N VAL A 265 7.52 19.49 -10.03
CA VAL A 265 8.61 19.63 -9.06
C VAL A 265 9.93 19.23 -9.70
N LEU A 266 11.00 19.92 -9.31
CA LEU A 266 12.34 19.69 -9.80
C LEU A 266 13.18 19.07 -8.68
N ARG A 267 13.88 17.99 -8.99
CA ARG A 267 14.87 17.40 -8.11
C ARG A 267 16.24 17.46 -8.77
N VAL A 268 17.25 17.79 -8.02
CA VAL A 268 18.64 17.80 -8.49
C VAL A 268 19.32 16.56 -7.95
N GLU A 269 19.76 15.67 -8.83
CA GLU A 269 20.63 14.55 -8.49
C GLU A 269 22.08 15.07 -8.45
N SER A 270 22.59 15.36 -7.26
CA SER A 270 23.89 16.02 -7.08
C SER A 270 25.08 15.14 -7.48
N ALA A 271 24.95 13.83 -7.36
CA ALA A 271 26.02 12.86 -7.63
C ALA A 271 25.53 11.68 -8.50
N PRO A 272 25.10 11.92 -9.77
CA PRO A 272 24.66 10.87 -10.65
C PRO A 272 25.83 9.93 -10.99
N ALA A 273 25.56 8.60 -11.00
CA ALA A 273 26.60 7.61 -11.29
C ALA A 273 27.12 7.67 -12.75
N SER A 274 26.34 8.28 -13.68
CA SER A 274 26.64 8.31 -15.10
C SER A 274 27.46 9.53 -15.55
N GLN A 275 27.59 10.56 -14.72
CA GLN A 275 28.27 11.83 -15.08
C GLN A 275 28.76 12.59 -13.85
N LEU A 276 29.74 13.49 -14.05
CA LEU A 276 30.27 14.33 -12.97
C LEU A 276 29.32 15.47 -12.59
N GLN A 277 28.65 16.07 -13.60
CA GLN A 277 27.76 17.21 -13.37
C GLN A 277 26.40 16.74 -12.81
N PRO A 278 25.75 17.54 -11.95
CA PRO A 278 24.40 17.24 -11.48
C PRO A 278 23.40 17.02 -12.61
N ALA A 279 22.43 16.17 -12.38
CA ALA A 279 21.30 15.93 -13.28
C ALA A 279 20.00 16.47 -12.68
N VAL A 280 19.10 16.99 -13.54
CA VAL A 280 17.78 17.47 -13.11
C VAL A 280 16.74 16.44 -13.48
N ARG A 281 15.87 16.12 -12.51
CA ARG A 281 14.69 15.26 -12.66
C ARG A 281 13.44 16.12 -12.52
N THR A 282 12.47 15.92 -13.41
CA THR A 282 11.20 16.63 -13.40
C THR A 282 10.06 15.64 -13.22
N GLN A 283 9.07 15.97 -12.40
CA GLN A 283 7.90 15.13 -12.16
C GLN A 283 6.65 15.98 -12.03
N LEU A 284 5.55 15.56 -12.69
CA LEU A 284 4.21 16.12 -12.46
C LEU A 284 3.78 15.79 -11.01
N TYR A 285 3.47 16.84 -10.24
CA TYR A 285 3.22 16.72 -8.80
C TYR A 285 2.15 17.71 -8.34
N PRO A 286 0.84 17.44 -8.61
CA PRO A 286 -0.24 18.28 -8.14
C PRO A 286 -0.29 18.36 -6.61
N LYS A 287 -0.45 19.57 -6.11
CA LYS A 287 -0.54 19.86 -4.66
C LYS A 287 -1.96 20.27 -4.27
N PRO A 288 -2.35 20.19 -2.98
CA PRO A 288 -3.68 20.62 -2.52
C PRO A 288 -4.03 22.04 -2.98
N GLY A 289 -5.24 22.18 -3.51
CA GLY A 289 -5.73 23.43 -4.08
C GLY A 289 -5.47 23.64 -5.56
N ASP A 290 -4.56 22.87 -6.20
CA ASP A 290 -4.33 22.98 -7.64
C ASP A 290 -5.58 22.59 -8.43
N ALA A 291 -5.75 23.20 -9.61
CA ALA A 291 -6.77 22.76 -10.55
C ALA A 291 -6.48 21.33 -10.99
N ILE A 292 -7.48 20.45 -10.92
CA ILE A 292 -7.42 19.07 -11.38
C ILE A 292 -8.13 18.92 -12.72
N ASP A 293 -7.92 17.80 -13.40
CA ASP A 293 -8.61 17.49 -14.66
C ASP A 293 -10.12 17.58 -14.48
N GLN A 294 -10.79 18.26 -15.40
CA GLN A 294 -12.25 18.31 -15.46
C GLN A 294 -12.73 17.34 -16.54
N GLU A 295 -13.28 16.22 -16.08
CA GLU A 295 -13.74 15.13 -16.94
C GLU A 295 -15.24 15.26 -17.21
N GLN A 296 -15.63 15.38 -18.48
CA GLN A 296 -17.01 15.45 -18.95
C GLN A 296 -17.36 14.20 -19.75
N PRO A 297 -18.22 13.29 -19.22
CA PRO A 297 -18.72 12.15 -19.98
C PRO A 297 -19.55 12.59 -21.19
N VAL A 298 -19.29 11.95 -22.34
CA VAL A 298 -20.00 12.21 -23.62
C VAL A 298 -20.36 10.86 -24.22
N LEU A 299 -21.66 10.72 -24.57
CA LEU A 299 -22.24 9.53 -25.19
C LEU A 299 -22.46 9.80 -26.68
N PHE A 300 -22.00 8.90 -27.54
CA PHE A 300 -22.22 8.94 -28.98
C PHE A 300 -23.09 7.76 -29.43
N ASP A 301 -24.15 8.02 -30.21
CA ASP A 301 -24.84 7.02 -31.01
C ASP A 301 -24.13 6.90 -32.36
N VAL A 302 -23.50 5.77 -32.61
CA VAL A 302 -22.70 5.51 -33.79
C VAL A 302 -23.54 5.45 -35.06
N THR A 303 -24.82 5.09 -34.97
CA THR A 303 -25.75 4.95 -36.10
C THR A 303 -26.19 6.32 -36.63
N THR A 304 -26.52 7.22 -35.69
CA THR A 304 -27.05 8.56 -36.02
C THR A 304 -25.97 9.65 -36.04
N GLY A 305 -24.81 9.36 -35.43
CA GLY A 305 -23.77 10.36 -35.15
C GLY A 305 -24.15 11.35 -34.06
N LYS A 306 -25.24 11.09 -33.32
CA LYS A 306 -25.69 11.99 -32.25
C LYS A 306 -24.72 11.98 -31.10
N GLN A 307 -24.25 13.16 -30.69
CA GLN A 307 -23.50 13.44 -29.49
C GLN A 307 -24.44 13.88 -28.36
N THR A 308 -24.26 13.31 -27.17
CA THR A 308 -25.00 13.71 -25.96
C THR A 308 -24.02 13.97 -24.83
N VAL A 309 -23.85 15.24 -24.43
CA VAL A 309 -23.07 15.62 -23.26
C VAL A 309 -23.90 15.32 -22.01
N ILE A 310 -23.32 14.58 -21.06
CA ILE A 310 -24.04 14.14 -19.86
C ILE A 310 -24.15 15.29 -18.86
N ASP A 311 -25.35 15.54 -18.33
CA ASP A 311 -25.60 16.55 -17.31
C ASP A 311 -24.81 16.24 -16.02
N PRO A 312 -23.89 17.14 -15.57
CA PRO A 312 -23.05 16.93 -14.41
C PRO A 312 -23.75 17.15 -13.06
N ALA A 313 -25.06 17.46 -13.02
CA ALA A 313 -25.79 17.80 -11.79
C ALA A 313 -25.67 16.72 -10.70
N LEU A 314 -25.53 15.44 -11.07
CA LEU A 314 -25.37 14.33 -10.13
C LEU A 314 -23.90 14.06 -9.74
N PHE A 315 -22.92 14.66 -10.39
CA PHE A 315 -21.50 14.51 -10.11
C PHE A 315 -20.75 15.85 -10.14
N PRO A 316 -21.19 16.84 -9.35
CA PRO A 316 -20.59 18.17 -9.34
C PRO A 316 -19.19 18.13 -8.73
N ASN A 317 -18.27 18.92 -9.32
CA ASN A 317 -16.90 19.08 -8.82
C ASN A 317 -16.20 17.74 -8.52
N PRO A 318 -16.03 16.88 -9.52
CA PRO A 318 -15.41 15.56 -9.31
C PRO A 318 -13.93 15.72 -8.92
N TYR A 319 -13.52 14.96 -7.89
CA TYR A 319 -12.11 14.67 -7.68
C TYR A 319 -11.64 13.64 -8.69
N GLN A 320 -12.46 12.63 -8.95
CA GLN A 320 -12.17 11.57 -9.90
C GLN A 320 -13.47 10.96 -10.44
N LEU A 321 -13.47 10.65 -11.73
CA LEU A 321 -14.40 9.72 -12.35
C LEU A 321 -13.63 8.44 -12.72
N SER A 322 -14.19 7.25 -12.44
CA SER A 322 -13.59 6.03 -12.97
C SER A 322 -13.83 5.92 -14.47
N PRO A 323 -13.01 5.15 -15.23
CA PRO A 323 -13.32 4.85 -16.62
C PRO A 323 -14.75 4.27 -16.76
N PRO A 324 -15.48 4.58 -17.83
CA PRO A 324 -16.84 4.09 -18.05
C PRO A 324 -16.88 2.57 -18.13
N ARG A 325 -17.92 1.96 -17.57
CA ARG A 325 -18.19 0.52 -17.61
C ARG A 325 -19.58 0.27 -18.17
N TRP A 326 -19.66 -0.34 -19.35
CA TRP A 326 -20.95 -0.77 -19.91
C TRP A 326 -21.51 -1.94 -19.11
N ARG A 327 -22.81 -1.90 -18.83
CA ARG A 327 -23.53 -3.03 -18.27
C ARG A 327 -23.73 -4.10 -19.35
N SER A 328 -23.83 -5.37 -18.91
CA SER A 328 -23.83 -6.53 -19.80
C SER A 328 -24.98 -6.55 -20.81
N ASP A 329 -26.10 -5.87 -20.52
CA ASP A 329 -27.27 -5.76 -21.40
C ASP A 329 -27.18 -4.59 -22.40
N GLY A 330 -26.13 -3.76 -22.33
CA GLY A 330 -25.90 -2.59 -23.18
C GLY A 330 -26.86 -1.42 -22.97
N LYS A 331 -27.80 -1.51 -22.00
CA LYS A 331 -28.82 -0.48 -21.79
C LYS A 331 -28.33 0.72 -21.00
N SER A 332 -27.25 0.56 -20.26
CA SER A 332 -26.66 1.65 -19.51
C SER A 332 -25.14 1.49 -19.37
N VAL A 333 -24.49 2.61 -19.14
CA VAL A 333 -23.06 2.72 -18.82
C VAL A 333 -22.92 3.39 -17.46
N ALA A 334 -22.00 2.92 -16.61
CA ALA A 334 -21.80 3.45 -15.28
C ALA A 334 -20.35 3.88 -15.05
N PHE A 335 -20.17 4.80 -14.11
CA PHE A 335 -18.86 5.17 -13.59
C PHE A 335 -18.96 5.53 -12.11
N ASP A 336 -17.82 5.39 -11.40
CA ASP A 336 -17.70 5.82 -10.01
C ASP A 336 -17.29 7.29 -9.97
N TYR A 337 -17.92 8.03 -9.08
CA TYR A 337 -17.66 9.42 -8.81
C TYR A 337 -17.23 9.63 -7.37
N ILE A 338 -16.18 10.41 -7.16
CA ILE A 338 -15.77 10.94 -5.88
C ILE A 338 -15.79 12.45 -5.97
N ARG A 339 -16.53 13.10 -5.07
CA ARG A 339 -16.55 14.55 -4.98
C ARG A 339 -15.22 15.05 -4.40
N ARG A 340 -14.68 16.13 -4.93
CA ARG A 340 -13.50 16.78 -4.37
C ARG A 340 -13.77 17.20 -2.92
N GLY A 341 -12.79 16.89 -2.02
CA GLY A 341 -12.96 17.02 -0.57
C GLY A 341 -13.56 15.75 0.08
N PHE A 342 -13.78 14.68 -0.71
CA PHE A 342 -14.12 13.31 -0.26
C PHE A 342 -15.38 13.13 0.59
N GLY A 343 -16.22 14.16 0.74
CA GLY A 343 -17.46 14.06 1.50
C GLY A 343 -18.57 13.25 0.83
N GLN A 344 -18.42 12.84 -0.42
CA GLN A 344 -19.42 12.07 -1.17
C GLN A 344 -18.79 11.15 -2.20
N ALA A 345 -19.36 9.95 -2.35
CA ALA A 345 -19.09 9.03 -3.44
C ALA A 345 -20.40 8.48 -4.03
N ARG A 346 -20.42 8.25 -5.36
CA ARG A 346 -21.58 7.72 -6.08
C ARG A 346 -21.18 6.71 -7.14
N ILE A 347 -22.12 5.83 -7.48
CA ILE A 347 -22.12 5.17 -8.80
C ILE A 347 -23.18 5.90 -9.63
N ILE A 348 -22.75 6.51 -10.72
CA ILE A 348 -23.63 7.17 -11.68
C ILE A 348 -23.87 6.23 -12.84
N ALA A 349 -25.09 5.94 -13.16
CA ALA A 349 -25.50 5.17 -14.33
C ALA A 349 -26.24 6.05 -15.33
N ILE A 350 -25.93 5.88 -16.60
CA ILE A 350 -26.44 6.68 -17.72
C ILE A 350 -27.25 5.75 -18.61
N ASP A 351 -28.51 6.07 -18.86
CA ASP A 351 -29.36 5.36 -19.81
C ASP A 351 -28.82 5.57 -21.24
N ALA A 352 -28.54 4.51 -21.95
CA ALA A 352 -27.90 4.56 -23.26
C ALA A 352 -28.78 5.18 -24.35
N ALA A 353 -30.11 5.08 -24.25
CA ALA A 353 -31.03 5.59 -25.26
C ALA A 353 -31.27 7.08 -25.10
N THR A 354 -31.31 7.58 -23.86
CA THR A 354 -31.68 8.98 -23.54
C THR A 354 -30.49 9.85 -23.15
N GLY A 355 -29.41 9.25 -22.64
CA GLY A 355 -28.28 9.96 -22.01
C GLY A 355 -28.62 10.48 -20.60
N THR A 356 -29.73 10.05 -20.00
CA THR A 356 -30.18 10.54 -18.70
C THR A 356 -29.38 9.86 -17.58
N PRO A 357 -28.69 10.63 -16.71
CA PRO A 357 -27.97 10.08 -15.56
C PRO A 357 -28.90 9.83 -14.39
N HIS A 358 -28.62 8.78 -13.58
CA HIS A 358 -29.19 8.58 -12.25
C HIS A 358 -28.12 8.05 -11.29
N ALA A 359 -28.30 8.31 -9.99
CA ALA A 359 -27.41 7.81 -8.95
C ALA A 359 -27.85 6.40 -8.52
N ALA A 360 -27.13 5.40 -8.99
CA ALA A 360 -27.36 4.00 -8.61
C ALA A 360 -26.93 3.68 -7.17
N VAL A 361 -25.92 4.40 -6.66
CA VAL A 361 -25.50 4.38 -5.26
C VAL A 361 -25.14 5.80 -4.83
N THR A 362 -25.43 6.15 -3.60
CA THR A 362 -24.94 7.38 -2.96
C THR A 362 -24.41 7.05 -1.56
N GLU A 363 -23.22 7.55 -1.29
CA GLU A 363 -22.55 7.51 0.01
C GLU A 363 -22.15 8.93 0.38
N ASP A 364 -22.67 9.43 1.51
CA ASP A 364 -22.37 10.75 2.06
C ASP A 364 -21.67 10.59 3.41
N ALA A 365 -20.64 11.38 3.66
CA ALA A 365 -19.97 11.45 4.95
C ALA A 365 -19.79 12.91 5.39
N LYS A 366 -19.91 13.16 6.70
CA LYS A 366 -19.64 14.47 7.30
C LYS A 366 -18.13 14.78 7.33
N THR A 367 -17.32 13.77 7.32
CA THR A 367 -15.87 13.79 7.28
C THR A 367 -15.41 13.42 5.87
N PHE A 368 -15.02 12.19 5.66
CA PHE A 368 -14.60 11.67 4.35
C PHE A 368 -15.21 10.29 4.08
N VAL A 369 -15.43 9.98 2.82
CA VAL A 369 -15.62 8.61 2.34
C VAL A 369 -14.25 8.05 2.00
N TYR A 370 -13.87 6.93 2.64
CA TYR A 370 -12.58 6.31 2.35
C TYR A 370 -12.61 5.66 0.96
N ALA A 371 -12.12 6.39 -0.04
CA ALA A 371 -12.28 6.06 -1.45
C ALA A 371 -11.58 4.75 -1.84
N ASP A 372 -10.36 4.50 -1.34
CA ASP A 372 -9.53 3.35 -1.75
C ASP A 372 -10.01 2.00 -1.20
N ARG A 373 -10.88 2.01 -0.19
CA ARG A 373 -11.43 0.79 0.45
C ARG A 373 -12.90 0.54 0.16
N ARG A 374 -13.47 1.21 -0.83
CA ARG A 374 -14.85 0.95 -1.23
C ARG A 374 -14.93 -0.30 -2.08
N PHE A 375 -15.73 -1.22 -1.67
CA PHE A 375 -16.11 -2.35 -2.49
C PHE A 375 -17.45 -2.07 -3.16
N ALA A 376 -17.53 -2.29 -4.46
CA ALA A 376 -18.74 -2.23 -5.27
C ALA A 376 -18.80 -3.43 -6.21
N TYR A 377 -19.93 -4.10 -6.26
CA TYR A 377 -20.15 -5.23 -7.17
C TYR A 377 -21.57 -5.21 -7.73
N GLU A 378 -21.70 -5.08 -9.04
CA GLU A 378 -22.99 -5.15 -9.74
C GLU A 378 -23.37 -6.61 -10.01
N VAL A 379 -24.39 -7.10 -9.33
CA VAL A 379 -24.86 -8.48 -9.42
C VAL A 379 -25.32 -8.79 -10.86
N GLY A 380 -24.74 -9.83 -11.46
CA GLY A 380 -25.02 -10.20 -12.85
C GLY A 380 -24.54 -9.19 -13.89
N GLY A 381 -23.83 -8.15 -13.50
CA GLY A 381 -23.31 -7.10 -14.38
C GLY A 381 -24.40 -6.23 -15.02
N LYS A 382 -25.62 -6.21 -14.49
CA LYS A 382 -26.76 -5.43 -15.01
C LYS A 382 -27.07 -4.18 -14.23
N GLY A 383 -26.51 -4.05 -13.02
CA GLY A 383 -26.68 -2.91 -12.15
C GLY A 383 -28.06 -2.80 -11.47
N ASP A 384 -28.91 -3.83 -11.55
CA ASP A 384 -30.21 -3.84 -10.85
C ASP A 384 -30.03 -4.02 -9.34
N GLU A 385 -29.03 -4.77 -8.95
CA GLU A 385 -28.62 -4.98 -7.56
C GLU A 385 -27.11 -4.73 -7.46
N ILE A 386 -26.71 -4.01 -6.40
CA ILE A 386 -25.32 -3.65 -6.15
C ILE A 386 -24.97 -4.01 -4.72
N VAL A 387 -23.93 -4.82 -4.53
CA VAL A 387 -23.30 -5.01 -3.23
C VAL A 387 -22.31 -3.86 -3.01
N TRP A 388 -22.50 -3.11 -1.93
CA TRP A 388 -21.77 -1.90 -1.63
C TRP A 388 -21.23 -1.91 -0.21
N ALA A 389 -19.93 -1.61 -0.04
CA ALA A 389 -19.32 -1.39 1.26
C ALA A 389 -19.56 0.06 1.72
N SER A 390 -20.05 0.23 2.95
CA SER A 390 -20.45 1.52 3.50
C SER A 390 -20.16 1.61 4.98
N GLU A 391 -19.73 2.79 5.43
CA GLU A 391 -19.54 3.13 6.85
C GLU A 391 -20.71 3.93 7.45
N ARG A 392 -21.86 3.99 6.75
CA ARG A 392 -23.04 4.80 7.14
C ARG A 392 -23.59 4.52 8.53
N ASP A 393 -23.35 3.33 9.07
CA ASP A 393 -23.75 2.92 10.41
C ASP A 393 -22.60 2.95 11.43
N GLY A 394 -21.48 3.62 11.08
CA GLY A 394 -20.31 3.76 11.96
C GLY A 394 -19.30 2.63 11.88
N TRP A 395 -19.55 1.60 11.06
CA TRP A 395 -18.65 0.47 10.80
C TRP A 395 -18.69 0.11 9.32
N ASN A 396 -17.58 -0.37 8.77
CA ASN A 396 -17.55 -0.80 7.37
C ASN A 396 -18.33 -2.11 7.19
N HIS A 397 -19.51 -2.02 6.59
CA HIS A 397 -20.42 -3.14 6.34
C HIS A 397 -20.85 -3.22 4.89
N LEU A 398 -21.38 -4.41 4.50
CA LEU A 398 -21.92 -4.68 3.17
C LEU A 398 -23.44 -4.45 3.17
N TYR A 399 -23.91 -3.80 2.10
CA TYR A 399 -25.32 -3.48 1.84
C TYR A 399 -25.72 -3.99 0.46
N LEU A 400 -26.93 -4.46 0.32
CA LEU A 400 -27.54 -4.69 -0.98
C LEU A 400 -28.36 -3.46 -1.35
N ILE A 401 -27.99 -2.83 -2.48
CA ILE A 401 -28.60 -1.60 -2.99
C ILE A 401 -29.45 -1.95 -4.21
N ASP A 402 -30.63 -1.37 -4.34
CA ASP A 402 -31.40 -1.35 -5.58
C ASP A 402 -30.77 -0.30 -6.53
N GLY A 403 -30.11 -0.77 -7.55
CA GLY A 403 -29.33 0.08 -8.44
C GLY A 403 -30.15 0.98 -9.38
N ARG A 404 -31.49 0.78 -9.45
CA ARG A 404 -32.38 1.65 -10.20
C ARG A 404 -32.84 2.86 -9.38
N THR A 405 -33.01 2.66 -8.07
CA THR A 405 -33.57 3.67 -7.16
C THR A 405 -32.52 4.25 -6.20
N GLY A 406 -31.33 3.63 -6.08
CA GLY A 406 -30.31 3.98 -5.10
C GLY A 406 -30.66 3.63 -3.66
N ARG A 407 -31.76 2.93 -3.42
CA ARG A 407 -32.26 2.59 -2.07
C ARG A 407 -31.61 1.31 -1.55
N VAL A 408 -31.31 1.32 -0.25
CA VAL A 408 -30.87 0.10 0.46
C VAL A 408 -32.03 -0.90 0.49
N ARG A 409 -31.85 -2.09 -0.06
CA ARG A 409 -32.77 -3.22 0.08
C ARG A 409 -32.65 -3.87 1.45
N ASN A 410 -31.42 -4.20 1.84
CA ASN A 410 -31.11 -4.70 3.18
C ASN A 410 -29.62 -4.50 3.51
N ARG A 411 -29.31 -4.57 4.80
CA ARG A 411 -27.94 -4.79 5.26
C ARG A 411 -27.57 -6.26 5.12
N ILE A 412 -26.41 -6.54 4.56
CA ILE A 412 -25.85 -7.90 4.44
C ILE A 412 -25.08 -8.24 5.72
N THR A 413 -24.28 -7.30 6.21
CA THR A 413 -23.49 -7.47 7.45
C THR A 413 -23.85 -6.38 8.47
N THR A 414 -23.72 -6.68 9.77
CA THR A 414 -24.06 -5.75 10.85
C THR A 414 -23.33 -6.10 12.14
N GLY A 415 -23.02 -5.13 12.96
CA GLY A 415 -22.36 -5.34 14.27
C GLY A 415 -21.29 -4.29 14.59
N ALA A 416 -20.64 -4.41 15.76
CA ALA A 416 -19.54 -3.54 16.15
C ALA A 416 -18.17 -4.11 15.67
N TRP A 417 -18.03 -4.29 14.37
CA TRP A 417 -16.87 -4.88 13.70
C TRP A 417 -16.79 -4.42 12.24
N VAL A 418 -15.70 -4.69 11.54
CA VAL A 418 -15.48 -4.22 10.17
C VAL A 418 -15.29 -5.37 9.19
N VAL A 419 -15.92 -5.25 8.01
CA VAL A 419 -15.52 -5.98 6.81
C VAL A 419 -14.16 -5.44 6.35
N ARG A 420 -13.21 -6.34 6.09
CA ARG A 420 -11.89 -5.99 5.58
C ARG A 420 -11.84 -6.08 4.07
N ASP A 421 -12.03 -7.27 3.54
CA ASP A 421 -11.98 -7.53 2.10
C ASP A 421 -13.14 -8.44 1.68
N VAL A 422 -13.69 -8.23 0.49
CA VAL A 422 -14.59 -9.17 -0.15
C VAL A 422 -13.77 -10.08 -1.06
N LEU A 423 -13.76 -11.36 -0.74
CA LEU A 423 -12.96 -12.36 -1.43
C LEU A 423 -13.66 -12.90 -2.68
N LYS A 424 -14.98 -13.07 -2.59
CA LYS A 424 -15.82 -13.60 -3.69
C LYS A 424 -17.26 -13.20 -3.51
N VAL A 425 -17.94 -12.90 -4.62
CA VAL A 425 -19.39 -12.85 -4.74
C VAL A 425 -19.83 -13.97 -5.69
N ASP A 426 -20.79 -14.77 -5.29
CA ASP A 426 -21.43 -15.82 -6.11
C ASP A 426 -22.89 -15.43 -6.38
N ASP A 427 -23.14 -14.95 -7.59
CA ASP A 427 -24.46 -14.48 -8.01
C ASP A 427 -25.50 -15.59 -8.00
N ALA A 428 -25.13 -16.80 -8.42
CA ALA A 428 -26.04 -17.93 -8.53
C ALA A 428 -26.49 -18.44 -7.17
N LYS A 429 -25.57 -18.51 -6.21
CA LYS A 429 -25.86 -18.90 -4.82
C LYS A 429 -26.32 -17.74 -3.97
N ARG A 430 -26.15 -16.50 -4.44
CA ARG A 430 -26.37 -15.26 -3.67
C ARG A 430 -25.60 -15.25 -2.36
N GLN A 431 -24.30 -15.55 -2.43
CA GLN A 431 -23.40 -15.66 -1.28
C GLN A 431 -22.16 -14.78 -1.46
N ILE A 432 -21.60 -14.34 -0.33
CA ILE A 432 -20.40 -13.52 -0.27
C ILE A 432 -19.41 -14.18 0.69
N TRP A 433 -18.16 -14.35 0.24
CA TRP A 433 -17.01 -14.68 1.08
C TRP A 433 -16.22 -13.40 1.34
N PHE A 434 -15.90 -13.17 2.60
CA PHE A 434 -15.24 -11.93 3.00
C PHE A 434 -14.34 -12.16 4.21
N THR A 435 -13.40 -11.24 4.44
CA THR A 435 -12.67 -11.16 5.70
C THR A 435 -13.24 -10.05 6.57
N ALA A 436 -13.19 -10.25 7.87
CA ALA A 436 -13.64 -9.28 8.88
C ALA A 436 -12.71 -9.27 10.09
N SER A 437 -12.71 -8.15 10.81
CA SER A 437 -11.92 -7.95 12.03
C SER A 437 -12.81 -7.43 13.16
N GLY A 438 -12.54 -7.87 14.42
CA GLY A 438 -13.24 -7.39 15.60
C GLY A 438 -14.53 -8.15 15.97
N MET A 439 -14.84 -9.27 15.32
CA MET A 439 -16.04 -10.05 15.61
C MET A 439 -15.91 -10.90 16.89
N THR A 440 -14.70 -11.31 17.27
CA THR A 440 -14.47 -12.19 18.41
C THR A 440 -14.16 -11.38 19.67
N PRO A 441 -15.03 -11.40 20.71
CA PRO A 441 -14.76 -10.67 21.96
C PRO A 441 -13.47 -11.11 22.65
N GLY A 442 -12.69 -10.14 23.16
CA GLY A 442 -11.45 -10.42 23.91
C GLY A 442 -10.28 -10.90 23.05
N GLU A 443 -10.40 -10.82 21.72
CA GLU A 443 -9.32 -11.01 20.77
C GLU A 443 -8.76 -9.66 20.31
N ASP A 444 -7.55 -9.66 19.73
CA ASP A 444 -7.03 -8.48 19.06
C ASP A 444 -7.99 -8.08 17.92
N PRO A 445 -8.64 -6.89 17.98
CA PRO A 445 -9.67 -6.50 17.03
C PRO A 445 -9.18 -6.25 15.62
N TYR A 446 -7.90 -6.42 15.37
CA TYR A 446 -7.30 -6.30 14.03
C TYR A 446 -7.06 -7.65 13.36
N PHE A 447 -7.17 -8.79 14.07
CA PHE A 447 -7.05 -10.10 13.46
C PHE A 447 -8.14 -10.29 12.40
N ARG A 448 -7.74 -10.72 11.22
CA ARG A 448 -8.63 -11.00 10.10
C ARG A 448 -9.10 -12.44 10.20
N HIS A 449 -10.40 -12.64 10.10
CA HIS A 449 -11.03 -13.95 9.98
C HIS A 449 -11.85 -14.01 8.71
N ALA A 450 -11.98 -15.21 8.10
CA ALA A 450 -12.78 -15.44 6.91
C ALA A 450 -14.17 -15.92 7.27
N TYR A 451 -15.15 -15.39 6.55
CA TYR A 451 -16.59 -15.69 6.71
C TYR A 451 -17.27 -15.86 5.36
N ARG A 452 -18.43 -16.51 5.40
CA ARG A 452 -19.41 -16.55 4.31
C ARG A 452 -20.76 -16.08 4.83
N ILE A 453 -21.53 -15.34 4.01
CA ILE A 453 -22.87 -14.86 4.33
C ILE A 453 -23.74 -14.86 3.08
N ASP A 454 -25.06 -15.03 3.23
CA ASP A 454 -26.01 -14.86 2.14
C ASP A 454 -26.37 -13.38 1.92
N PHE A 455 -26.82 -13.00 0.71
CA PHE A 455 -27.16 -11.61 0.39
C PHE A 455 -28.27 -11.02 1.28
N ASP A 456 -29.13 -11.87 1.86
CA ASP A 456 -30.18 -11.42 2.79
C ASP A 456 -29.69 -11.21 4.24
N GLY A 457 -28.37 -11.39 4.47
CA GLY A 457 -27.73 -11.23 5.79
C GLY A 457 -27.88 -12.44 6.72
N LYS A 458 -28.39 -13.56 6.22
CA LYS A 458 -28.51 -14.80 6.99
C LYS A 458 -27.36 -15.78 6.73
N HIS A 459 -27.33 -16.86 7.52
CA HIS A 459 -26.38 -17.98 7.39
C HIS A 459 -24.91 -17.53 7.45
N LEU A 460 -24.61 -16.51 8.30
CA LEU A 460 -23.22 -16.14 8.58
C LEU A 460 -22.47 -17.36 9.12
N THR A 461 -21.44 -17.78 8.39
CA THR A 461 -20.61 -18.96 8.70
C THR A 461 -19.17 -18.52 8.87
N ALA A 462 -18.56 -18.79 10.03
CA ALA A 462 -17.13 -18.61 10.23
C ALA A 462 -16.37 -19.74 9.53
N LEU A 463 -15.37 -19.40 8.74
CA LEU A 463 -14.51 -20.34 8.03
C LEU A 463 -13.14 -20.51 8.71
N THR A 464 -12.71 -19.55 9.51
CA THR A 464 -11.48 -19.60 10.29
C THR A 464 -11.80 -19.38 11.77
N THR A 465 -11.10 -20.08 12.67
CA THR A 465 -11.43 -20.08 14.11
C THR A 465 -10.21 -19.93 15.02
N ALA A 466 -8.97 -20.08 14.52
CA ALA A 466 -7.78 -19.89 15.32
C ALA A 466 -7.65 -18.41 15.74
N ARG A 467 -7.29 -18.14 16.99
CA ARG A 467 -7.09 -16.76 17.49
C ARG A 467 -5.78 -16.19 16.96
N ALA A 468 -5.82 -15.74 15.72
CA ALA A 468 -4.66 -15.28 14.93
C ALA A 468 -5.10 -14.41 13.76
N ASP A 469 -4.15 -13.81 13.07
CA ASP A 469 -4.38 -13.14 11.78
C ASP A 469 -4.29 -14.18 10.66
N HIS A 470 -5.32 -14.24 9.80
CA HIS A 470 -5.49 -15.23 8.74
C HIS A 470 -5.30 -14.63 7.35
N ASP A 471 -4.55 -15.32 6.49
CA ASP A 471 -4.51 -15.12 5.04
C ASP A 471 -5.17 -16.33 4.36
N VAL A 472 -6.29 -16.11 3.68
CA VAL A 472 -7.12 -17.17 3.10
C VAL A 472 -7.10 -17.09 1.59
N ARG A 473 -6.74 -18.20 0.92
CA ARG A 473 -6.66 -18.30 -0.54
C ARG A 473 -7.56 -19.43 -1.04
N PHE A 474 -8.71 -19.04 -1.63
CA PHE A 474 -9.69 -20.00 -2.17
C PHE A 474 -9.21 -20.61 -3.48
N SER A 475 -9.54 -21.89 -3.69
CA SER A 475 -9.44 -22.52 -5.01
C SER A 475 -10.38 -21.83 -6.00
N PRO A 476 -10.03 -21.74 -7.31
CA PRO A 476 -10.90 -21.12 -8.32
C PRO A 476 -12.32 -21.69 -8.37
N ASP A 477 -12.51 -22.99 -8.11
CA ASP A 477 -13.81 -23.67 -8.03
C ASP A 477 -14.55 -23.45 -6.70
N MET A 478 -13.95 -22.75 -5.75
CA MET A 478 -14.51 -22.45 -4.43
C MET A 478 -14.88 -23.69 -3.60
N THR A 479 -14.20 -24.81 -3.82
CA THR A 479 -14.43 -26.04 -3.03
C THR A 479 -13.52 -26.13 -1.81
N HIS A 480 -12.32 -25.57 -1.90
CA HIS A 480 -11.32 -25.56 -0.85
C HIS A 480 -10.69 -24.17 -0.69
N TYR A 481 -9.98 -23.97 0.40
CA TYR A 481 -9.08 -22.85 0.59
C TYR A 481 -7.86 -23.26 1.42
N VAL A 482 -6.74 -22.58 1.18
CA VAL A 482 -5.59 -22.64 2.07
C VAL A 482 -5.70 -21.45 3.03
N ASP A 483 -5.63 -21.75 4.32
CA ASP A 483 -5.56 -20.79 5.40
C ASP A 483 -4.16 -20.78 5.98
N THR A 484 -3.46 -19.65 5.87
CA THR A 484 -2.14 -19.43 6.48
C THR A 484 -2.30 -18.40 7.58
N TRP A 485 -2.19 -18.84 8.83
CA TRP A 485 -2.44 -17.98 9.97
C TRP A 485 -1.26 -17.91 10.93
N SER A 486 -1.10 -16.80 11.60
CA SER A 486 0.01 -16.56 12.54
C SER A 486 -0.31 -15.45 13.54
N ARG A 487 0.56 -15.28 14.53
CA ARG A 487 0.63 -14.12 15.41
C ARG A 487 2.08 -13.65 15.49
N VAL A 488 2.32 -12.49 16.06
CA VAL A 488 3.70 -11.99 16.27
C VAL A 488 4.55 -12.93 17.12
N ASP A 489 3.92 -13.80 17.92
CA ASP A 489 4.55 -14.78 18.82
C ASP A 489 4.42 -16.24 18.33
N LEU A 490 3.75 -16.46 17.19
CA LEU A 490 3.45 -17.78 16.66
C LEU A 490 3.78 -17.85 15.17
N PRO A 491 4.76 -18.67 14.75
CA PRO A 491 5.08 -18.89 13.34
C PRO A 491 3.89 -19.39 12.52
N ASN A 492 3.92 -19.15 11.22
CA ASN A 492 2.83 -19.47 10.29
C ASN A 492 2.47 -20.96 10.34
N ILE A 493 1.17 -21.21 10.41
CA ILE A 493 0.58 -22.54 10.23
C ILE A 493 -0.31 -22.47 9.00
N SER A 494 -0.12 -23.39 8.06
CA SER A 494 -0.95 -23.47 6.86
C SER A 494 -1.78 -24.73 6.86
N THR A 495 -3.08 -24.60 6.59
CA THR A 495 -4.04 -25.72 6.51
C THR A 495 -4.81 -25.65 5.20
N LEU A 496 -5.11 -26.81 4.63
CA LEU A 496 -6.10 -26.97 3.57
C LEU A 496 -7.47 -27.20 4.22
N ASN A 497 -8.47 -26.42 3.82
CA ASN A 497 -9.79 -26.42 4.43
C ASN A 497 -10.89 -26.55 3.38
N ARG A 498 -12.05 -27.11 3.78
CA ARG A 498 -13.24 -27.15 2.96
C ARG A 498 -13.97 -25.81 2.99
N ALA A 499 -14.28 -25.27 1.82
CA ALA A 499 -14.90 -23.93 1.70
C ALA A 499 -16.38 -23.88 2.14
N SER A 500 -17.05 -25.03 2.25
CA SER A 500 -18.45 -25.09 2.66
C SER A 500 -18.67 -24.80 4.14
N ASP A 501 -17.75 -25.21 5.01
CA ASP A 501 -17.92 -25.23 6.47
C ASP A 501 -16.66 -24.95 7.28
N GLY A 502 -15.51 -24.68 6.63
CA GLY A 502 -14.25 -24.42 7.30
C GLY A 502 -13.54 -25.65 7.86
N THR A 503 -14.06 -26.87 7.62
CA THR A 503 -13.44 -28.11 8.13
C THR A 503 -12.00 -28.27 7.62
N VAL A 504 -11.04 -28.44 8.53
CA VAL A 504 -9.65 -28.71 8.20
C VAL A 504 -9.51 -30.09 7.55
N VAL A 505 -9.05 -30.11 6.30
CA VAL A 505 -8.74 -31.35 5.56
C VAL A 505 -7.37 -31.86 5.93
N ALA A 506 -6.36 -30.97 5.95
CA ALA A 506 -5.00 -31.32 6.30
C ALA A 506 -4.21 -30.10 6.81
N THR A 507 -3.21 -30.38 7.65
CA THR A 507 -2.14 -29.39 7.92
C THR A 507 -1.08 -29.49 6.82
N ILE A 508 -0.79 -28.37 6.18
CA ILE A 508 0.19 -28.29 5.09
C ILE A 508 1.59 -28.02 5.65
N THR A 509 1.73 -26.98 6.47
CA THR A 509 3.00 -26.65 7.14
C THR A 509 2.76 -26.18 8.57
N ARG A 510 3.84 -26.30 9.38
CA ARG A 510 3.98 -25.62 10.68
C ARG A 510 5.35 -24.98 10.73
N GLY A 511 5.40 -23.67 10.80
CA GLY A 511 6.65 -22.94 10.92
C GLY A 511 7.42 -23.30 12.17
N ASP A 512 8.73 -23.43 12.04
CA ASP A 512 9.68 -23.69 13.12
C ASP A 512 10.67 -22.52 13.22
N ASP A 513 10.67 -21.84 14.37
CA ASP A 513 11.58 -20.74 14.70
C ASP A 513 12.59 -21.11 15.80
N SER A 514 12.76 -22.40 16.06
CA SER A 514 13.61 -22.91 17.17
C SER A 514 15.06 -22.42 17.04
N LYS A 515 15.64 -22.44 15.84
CA LYS A 515 16.99 -21.90 15.59
C LYS A 515 17.05 -20.38 15.79
N LEU A 516 16.02 -19.65 15.35
CA LEU A 516 15.93 -18.21 15.53
C LEU A 516 15.83 -17.85 17.03
N ARG A 517 15.02 -18.59 17.81
CA ARG A 517 14.93 -18.42 19.27
C ARG A 517 16.24 -18.79 19.95
N ALA A 518 16.92 -19.84 19.50
CA ALA A 518 18.25 -20.20 20.01
C ALA A 518 19.30 -19.12 19.73
N ALA A 519 19.15 -18.35 18.62
CA ALA A 519 19.97 -17.18 18.31
C ALA A 519 19.56 -15.91 19.08
N GLY A 520 18.62 -16.03 20.04
CA GLY A 520 18.23 -14.97 20.95
C GLY A 520 16.97 -14.18 20.56
N PHE A 521 16.26 -14.55 19.49
CA PHE A 521 14.96 -13.94 19.18
C PHE A 521 13.97 -14.19 20.31
N ARG A 522 13.29 -13.11 20.72
CA ARG A 522 12.15 -13.13 21.64
C ARG A 522 10.96 -12.47 20.96
N PRO A 523 9.81 -13.14 20.88
CA PRO A 523 8.62 -12.53 20.31
C PRO A 523 8.24 -11.24 21.02
N PRO A 524 7.70 -10.24 20.30
CA PRO A 524 7.18 -9.02 20.91
C PRO A 524 6.05 -9.35 21.88
N GLN A 525 5.96 -8.60 22.97
CA GLN A 525 4.83 -8.68 23.88
C GLN A 525 3.69 -7.80 23.34
N VAL A 526 2.50 -8.38 23.16
CA VAL A 526 1.29 -7.61 22.86
C VAL A 526 0.78 -6.95 24.15
N PHE A 527 0.42 -5.66 24.07
CA PHE A 527 -0.15 -4.92 25.18
C PHE A 527 -1.29 -4.03 24.72
N GLY A 528 -2.38 -4.02 25.49
CA GLY A 528 -3.54 -3.17 25.27
C GLY A 528 -3.81 -2.26 26.45
N ALA A 529 -4.26 -1.01 26.18
CA ALA A 529 -4.67 -0.04 27.20
C ALA A 529 -5.88 0.75 26.70
N LYS A 530 -6.63 1.41 27.60
CA LYS A 530 -7.75 2.25 27.22
C LYS A 530 -7.28 3.56 26.60
N GLY A 531 -7.94 3.97 25.52
CA GLY A 531 -7.73 5.24 24.84
C GLY A 531 -8.36 6.42 25.56
N ARG A 532 -8.35 7.58 24.87
CA ARG A 532 -8.85 8.88 25.42
C ARG A 532 -10.30 8.87 25.85
N ASP A 533 -11.12 8.01 25.30
CA ASP A 533 -12.55 7.84 25.66
C ASP A 533 -12.77 6.94 26.87
N GLY A 534 -11.71 6.33 27.42
CA GLY A 534 -11.77 5.39 28.54
C GLY A 534 -12.41 4.03 28.23
N VAL A 535 -12.84 3.79 27.00
CA VAL A 535 -13.60 2.60 26.59
C VAL A 535 -12.86 1.81 25.52
N THR A 536 -12.36 2.46 24.48
CA THR A 536 -11.72 1.83 23.33
C THR A 536 -10.35 1.29 23.69
N ASP A 537 -10.09 0.02 23.36
CA ASP A 537 -8.78 -0.58 23.56
C ASP A 537 -7.82 -0.14 22.44
N ILE A 538 -6.68 0.38 22.83
CA ILE A 538 -5.54 0.76 22.02
C ILE A 538 -4.52 -0.36 22.11
N TRP A 539 -4.10 -0.89 20.99
CA TRP A 539 -3.23 -2.05 20.89
C TRP A 539 -1.83 -1.68 20.42
N GLY A 540 -0.84 -2.34 21.00
CA GLY A 540 0.56 -2.15 20.65
C GLY A 540 1.39 -3.38 20.93
N VAL A 541 2.65 -3.32 20.51
CA VAL A 541 3.68 -4.33 20.77
C VAL A 541 4.87 -3.71 21.47
N VAL A 542 5.54 -4.52 22.27
CA VAL A 542 6.72 -4.14 23.08
C VAL A 542 7.85 -5.09 22.76
N VAL A 543 8.99 -4.56 22.36
CA VAL A 543 10.25 -5.29 22.12
C VAL A 543 11.26 -4.83 23.16
N ARG A 544 11.89 -5.78 23.84
CA ARG A 544 12.91 -5.55 24.87
C ARG A 544 14.29 -6.02 24.40
N PRO A 545 15.37 -5.47 24.99
CA PRO A 545 16.72 -6.00 24.75
C PRO A 545 16.81 -7.51 24.97
N ARG A 546 17.67 -8.20 24.26
CA ARG A 546 17.89 -9.65 24.44
C ARG A 546 18.46 -9.98 25.82
N ASP A 547 19.22 -9.06 26.40
CA ASP A 547 19.79 -9.11 27.76
C ASP A 547 18.97 -8.31 28.78
N TYR A 548 17.68 -8.15 28.53
CA TYR A 548 16.75 -7.40 29.39
C TYR A 548 16.81 -7.83 30.86
N ASP A 549 17.03 -6.85 31.73
CA ASP A 549 17.05 -6.97 33.17
C ASP A 549 15.90 -6.13 33.78
N PRO A 550 14.88 -6.73 34.40
CA PRO A 550 13.72 -5.99 34.92
C PRO A 550 14.06 -5.06 36.09
N THR A 551 15.26 -5.15 36.66
CA THR A 551 15.72 -4.27 37.75
C THR A 551 16.29 -2.94 37.26
N LYS A 552 16.64 -2.84 35.95
CA LYS A 552 17.16 -1.64 35.32
C LYS A 552 16.05 -0.79 34.71
N LYS A 553 16.35 0.47 34.45
CA LYS A 553 15.48 1.39 33.73
C LYS A 553 15.96 1.62 32.31
N TYR A 554 15.06 1.45 31.35
CA TYR A 554 15.34 1.59 29.93
C TYR A 554 14.61 2.80 29.34
N PRO A 555 15.30 3.71 28.64
CA PRO A 555 14.62 4.70 27.80
C PRO A 555 13.76 3.99 26.76
N VAL A 556 12.74 4.68 26.29
CA VAL A 556 11.73 4.10 25.37
C VAL A 556 11.83 4.75 24.01
N ILE A 557 11.70 3.96 22.96
CA ILE A 557 11.57 4.46 21.57
C ILE A 557 10.25 3.96 20.99
N GLU A 558 9.43 4.88 20.49
CA GLU A 558 8.24 4.54 19.72
C GLU A 558 8.56 4.52 18.24
N ASP A 559 8.34 3.39 17.55
CA ASP A 559 8.23 3.29 16.10
C ASP A 559 6.83 3.75 15.71
N ILE A 560 6.69 4.85 14.98
CA ILE A 560 5.38 5.38 14.62
C ILE A 560 5.15 5.34 13.12
N TYR A 561 3.97 4.82 12.75
CA TYR A 561 3.30 5.15 11.51
C TYR A 561 1.82 5.34 11.84
N ALA A 562 1.30 6.56 11.61
CA ALA A 562 -0.05 6.94 12.05
C ALA A 562 -0.91 7.49 10.91
N GLY A 563 -0.66 7.06 9.68
CA GLY A 563 -1.47 7.43 8.52
C GLY A 563 -2.90 6.87 8.64
N PRO A 564 -3.93 7.65 8.27
CA PRO A 564 -5.33 7.22 8.40
C PRO A 564 -5.74 6.05 7.48
N HIS A 565 -4.88 5.66 6.54
CA HIS A 565 -5.19 4.66 5.52
C HIS A 565 -5.09 3.21 5.97
N ASP A 566 -4.38 2.91 7.06
CA ASP A 566 -4.23 1.54 7.58
C ASP A 566 -4.01 1.49 9.10
N SER A 567 -3.79 0.28 9.63
CA SER A 567 -3.25 -0.02 10.96
C SER A 567 -1.87 -0.63 10.79
N PHE A 568 -0.94 -0.38 11.73
CA PHE A 568 0.49 -0.59 11.49
C PHE A 568 1.20 -1.50 12.48
N VAL A 569 0.60 -1.74 13.65
CA VAL A 569 1.13 -2.68 14.63
C VAL A 569 1.15 -4.08 14.03
N PRO A 570 2.30 -4.80 14.03
CA PRO A 570 2.39 -6.14 13.49
C PRO A 570 1.39 -7.10 14.12
N LYS A 571 0.71 -7.90 13.30
CA LYS A 571 -0.28 -8.89 13.74
C LYS A 571 0.16 -10.33 13.45
N GLY A 572 0.93 -10.53 12.36
CA GLY A 572 1.42 -11.82 11.91
C GLY A 572 2.93 -12.00 12.11
N TYR A 573 3.38 -13.20 11.85
CA TYR A 573 4.77 -13.67 12.04
C TYR A 573 5.56 -13.61 10.75
N TRP A 574 5.49 -12.82 9.84
CA TRP A 574 6.35 -12.85 8.66
C TRP A 574 7.80 -12.57 9.04
N PRO A 575 8.75 -13.49 8.84
CA PRO A 575 10.11 -13.29 9.32
C PRO A 575 10.88 -12.25 8.51
N PHE A 576 10.62 -12.15 7.20
CA PHE A 576 11.35 -11.25 6.32
C PHE A 576 10.48 -10.74 5.17
N GLY A 577 10.69 -9.51 4.77
CA GLY A 577 10.06 -8.83 3.66
C GLY A 577 9.65 -7.41 4.01
N PHE A 578 9.73 -6.50 3.06
CA PHE A 578 9.36 -5.10 3.23
C PHE A 578 7.90 -5.01 3.74
N HIS A 579 7.67 -4.24 4.81
CA HIS A 579 6.41 -4.15 5.52
C HIS A 579 5.88 -5.44 6.18
N SER A 580 6.66 -6.51 6.21
CA SER A 580 6.26 -7.69 6.99
C SER A 580 6.33 -7.42 8.50
N GLY A 581 5.51 -8.14 9.29
CA GLY A 581 5.58 -8.06 10.75
C GLY A 581 6.97 -8.41 11.29
N GLY A 582 7.62 -9.43 10.70
CA GLY A 582 8.97 -9.85 11.09
C GLY A 582 10.04 -8.81 10.78
N ASP A 583 9.95 -8.14 9.64
CA ASP A 583 10.89 -7.08 9.28
C ASP A 583 10.82 -5.90 10.27
N LYS A 584 9.64 -5.47 10.63
CA LYS A 584 9.42 -4.42 11.64
C LYS A 584 9.94 -4.85 13.02
N VAL A 585 9.63 -6.06 13.45
CA VAL A 585 10.07 -6.58 14.75
C VAL A 585 11.60 -6.65 14.84
N ILE A 586 12.28 -7.07 13.75
CA ILE A 586 13.75 -7.09 13.74
C ILE A 586 14.31 -5.67 13.80
N GLY A 587 13.75 -4.70 13.07
CA GLY A 587 14.15 -3.30 13.14
C GLY A 587 13.98 -2.70 14.54
N MET A 588 12.90 -3.07 15.25
CA MET A 588 12.71 -2.69 16.66
C MET A 588 13.74 -3.38 17.57
N GLN A 589 14.07 -4.65 17.32
CA GLN A 589 15.07 -5.39 18.10
C GLN A 589 16.48 -4.84 17.91
N GLU A 590 16.83 -4.39 16.71
CA GLU A 590 18.11 -3.73 16.42
C GLU A 590 18.33 -2.54 17.36
N GLN A 591 17.31 -1.73 17.60
CA GLN A 591 17.38 -0.59 18.53
C GLN A 591 17.29 -1.05 20.00
N ALA A 592 16.45 -2.05 20.29
CA ALA A 592 16.32 -2.56 21.65
C ALA A 592 17.64 -3.08 22.21
N ASP A 593 18.44 -3.75 21.37
CA ASP A 593 19.76 -4.30 21.76
C ASP A 593 20.82 -3.23 22.11
N LEU A 594 20.52 -1.96 21.83
CA LEU A 594 21.33 -0.83 22.28
C LEU A 594 20.87 -0.23 23.61
N GLY A 595 20.00 -0.93 24.35
CA GLY A 595 19.57 -0.54 25.69
C GLY A 595 18.25 0.24 25.73
N PHE A 596 17.34 -0.02 24.78
CA PHE A 596 16.02 0.62 24.72
C PHE A 596 14.88 -0.40 24.86
N ILE A 597 13.74 0.02 25.35
CA ILE A 597 12.47 -0.65 25.09
C ILE A 597 11.85 0.00 23.88
N VAL A 598 11.51 -0.78 22.84
CA VAL A 598 10.94 -0.28 21.59
C VAL A 598 9.49 -0.71 21.47
N VAL A 599 8.61 0.22 21.11
CA VAL A 599 7.17 -0.03 21.03
C VAL A 599 6.60 0.44 19.69
N GLN A 600 5.49 -0.18 19.26
CA GLN A 600 4.65 0.33 18.17
C GLN A 600 3.19 0.27 18.62
N ILE A 601 2.41 1.33 18.33
CA ILE A 601 1.06 1.51 18.86
C ILE A 601 0.13 1.96 17.72
N ASP A 602 -1.12 1.47 17.67
CA ASP A 602 -2.19 2.00 16.80
C ASP A 602 -3.16 2.84 17.64
N GLY A 603 -2.99 4.17 17.62
CA GLY A 603 -3.90 5.12 18.26
C GLY A 603 -5.13 5.42 17.39
N MET A 604 -6.12 6.12 17.94
CA MET A 604 -7.24 6.64 17.15
C MET A 604 -6.75 7.52 16.00
N GLY A 605 -7.47 7.52 14.89
CA GLY A 605 -7.07 8.14 13.63
C GLY A 605 -6.51 7.16 12.60
N THR A 606 -6.09 5.94 13.00
CA THR A 606 -5.77 4.85 12.07
C THR A 606 -7.02 4.10 11.61
N ALA A 607 -6.91 3.27 10.57
CA ALA A 607 -8.05 2.53 9.98
C ALA A 607 -8.35 1.19 10.70
N ASN A 608 -9.26 0.41 10.10
CA ASN A 608 -9.61 -0.97 10.47
C ASN A 608 -10.37 -1.11 11.81
N ARG A 609 -10.96 -0.03 12.29
CA ARG A 609 -11.86 0.04 13.44
C ARG A 609 -13.15 0.78 13.06
N SER A 610 -13.90 1.28 14.03
CA SER A 610 -15.09 2.08 13.73
C SER A 610 -14.78 3.37 12.95
N LYS A 611 -15.75 3.89 12.24
CA LYS A 611 -15.66 5.19 11.57
C LYS A 611 -15.25 6.29 12.54
N ALA A 612 -15.84 6.33 13.75
CA ALA A 612 -15.50 7.31 14.79
C ALA A 612 -14.03 7.20 15.24
N PHE A 613 -13.44 6.00 15.25
CA PHE A 613 -12.03 5.79 15.57
C PHE A 613 -11.12 6.42 14.50
N GLN A 614 -11.45 6.25 13.22
CA GLN A 614 -10.67 6.79 12.10
C GLN A 614 -10.91 8.29 11.91
N ASP A 615 -12.14 8.78 12.12
CA ASP A 615 -12.53 10.18 11.90
C ASP A 615 -11.80 11.18 12.80
N VAL A 616 -11.14 10.72 13.87
CA VAL A 616 -10.25 11.55 14.70
C VAL A 616 -9.13 12.19 13.86
N ALA A 617 -8.76 11.56 12.76
CA ALA A 617 -7.75 12.09 11.82
C ALA A 617 -8.27 13.19 10.90
N TRP A 618 -9.60 13.32 10.73
CA TRP A 618 -10.17 14.29 9.82
C TRP A 618 -9.81 15.72 10.23
N LYS A 619 -9.11 16.42 9.34
CA LYS A 619 -8.57 17.78 9.56
C LYS A 619 -7.66 17.91 10.79
N ASN A 620 -7.08 16.79 11.24
CA ASN A 620 -6.29 16.71 12.47
C ASN A 620 -5.09 15.72 12.32
N LEU A 621 -4.33 15.84 11.24
CA LEU A 621 -3.14 14.99 11.05
C LEU A 621 -2.00 15.30 12.03
N ALA A 622 -2.03 16.48 12.67
CA ALA A 622 -1.02 16.88 13.65
C ALA A 622 -1.09 16.09 14.96
N ASP A 623 -2.31 15.79 15.45
CA ASP A 623 -2.51 15.27 16.82
C ASP A 623 -3.43 14.04 16.88
N SER A 624 -3.75 13.42 15.76
CA SER A 624 -4.78 12.39 15.74
C SER A 624 -4.45 11.20 16.62
N GLY A 625 -3.41 10.70 16.88
CA GLY A 625 -3.17 9.50 17.68
C GLY A 625 -2.48 9.73 19.03
N PHE A 626 -1.92 10.91 19.29
CA PHE A 626 -1.03 11.15 20.42
C PHE A 626 -1.68 11.03 21.80
N PRO A 627 -2.89 11.55 22.06
CA PRO A 627 -3.54 11.37 23.36
C PRO A 627 -3.67 9.88 23.77
N ASP A 628 -3.99 9.00 22.82
CA ASP A 628 -4.13 7.56 23.10
C ASP A 628 -2.78 6.89 23.33
N ARG A 629 -1.78 7.24 22.51
CA ARG A 629 -0.41 6.71 22.61
C ARG A 629 0.21 7.06 23.95
N ILE A 630 0.08 8.32 24.39
CA ILE A 630 0.56 8.79 25.70
C ILE A 630 -0.14 8.05 26.85
N LEU A 631 -1.45 7.82 26.76
CA LEU A 631 -2.18 7.01 27.74
C LEU A 631 -1.69 5.56 27.77
N TRP A 632 -1.44 4.98 26.61
CA TRP A 632 -0.91 3.63 26.50
C TRP A 632 0.49 3.52 27.14
N HIS A 633 1.41 4.46 26.85
CA HIS A 633 2.71 4.54 27.51
C HIS A 633 2.59 4.61 29.04
N LYS A 634 1.70 5.49 29.54
CA LYS A 634 1.45 5.65 30.97
C LYS A 634 0.89 4.37 31.60
N ALA A 635 0.05 3.65 30.88
CA ALA A 635 -0.52 2.39 31.36
C ALA A 635 0.55 1.28 31.44
N LEU A 636 1.45 1.20 30.45
CA LEU A 636 2.55 0.24 30.46
C LEU A 636 3.54 0.55 31.59
N ALA A 637 3.94 1.81 31.76
CA ALA A 637 4.86 2.24 32.81
C ALA A 637 4.36 1.93 34.23
N LYS A 638 3.04 1.89 34.46
CA LYS A 638 2.44 1.46 35.72
C LYS A 638 2.63 -0.04 36.00
N ARG A 639 2.78 -0.85 34.98
CA ARG A 639 2.93 -2.32 35.08
C ARG A 639 4.39 -2.77 35.03
N ASP A 640 5.23 -1.99 34.38
CA ASP A 640 6.63 -2.33 34.13
C ASP A 640 7.54 -1.23 34.71
N PRO A 641 8.10 -1.43 35.91
CA PRO A 641 8.99 -0.46 36.56
C PRO A 641 10.28 -0.18 35.77
N SER A 642 10.67 -1.07 34.86
CA SER A 642 11.82 -0.90 33.98
C SER A 642 11.59 0.12 32.85
N TYR A 643 10.33 0.44 32.58
CA TYR A 643 9.89 1.35 31.53
C TYR A 643 10.07 2.80 31.95
N ASP A 644 11.07 3.48 31.39
CA ASP A 644 11.37 4.86 31.78
C ASP A 644 10.57 5.87 30.96
N ILE A 645 9.38 6.18 31.43
CA ILE A 645 8.47 7.13 30.76
C ILE A 645 8.98 8.58 30.75
N SER A 646 10.05 8.89 31.53
CA SER A 646 10.67 10.22 31.52
C SER A 646 11.59 10.44 30.32
N ARG A 647 11.99 9.36 29.62
CA ARG A 647 12.88 9.35 28.48
C ARG A 647 12.23 8.59 27.30
N VAL A 648 11.26 9.24 26.65
CA VAL A 648 10.56 8.67 25.48
C VAL A 648 11.04 9.38 24.22
N GLY A 649 11.57 8.61 23.28
CA GLY A 649 11.89 9.02 21.91
C GLY A 649 10.90 8.46 20.90
N ILE A 650 10.97 8.92 19.67
CA ILE A 650 10.05 8.52 18.60
C ILE A 650 10.77 8.56 17.24
N TYR A 651 10.48 7.61 16.35
CA TYR A 651 10.91 7.69 14.97
C TYR A 651 9.87 7.15 14.01
N GLY A 652 9.90 7.61 12.77
CA GLY A 652 9.04 7.13 11.72
C GLY A 652 9.36 7.71 10.36
N ALA A 653 8.85 7.07 9.31
CA ALA A 653 9.08 7.47 7.93
C ALA A 653 7.77 7.93 7.26
N SER A 654 7.83 8.83 6.27
CA SER A 654 6.67 9.28 5.50
C SER A 654 5.62 9.94 6.43
N ALA A 655 4.38 9.45 6.47
CA ALA A 655 3.39 9.90 7.46
C ALA A 655 3.90 9.72 8.91
N GLY A 656 4.74 8.69 9.18
CA GLY A 656 5.42 8.52 10.46
C GLY A 656 6.48 9.59 10.72
N GLY A 657 7.16 10.08 9.68
CA GLY A 657 8.10 11.21 9.78
C GLY A 657 7.37 12.51 10.14
N GLN A 658 6.22 12.77 9.52
CA GLN A 658 5.34 13.88 9.90
C GLN A 658 4.90 13.75 11.37
N SER A 659 4.44 12.56 11.76
CA SER A 659 4.02 12.31 13.15
C SER A 659 5.18 12.49 14.13
N THR A 660 6.39 12.06 13.78
CA THR A 660 7.59 12.24 14.62
C THR A 660 7.90 13.71 14.88
N LEU A 661 7.88 14.55 13.85
CA LEU A 661 8.05 15.99 14.04
C LEU A 661 6.93 16.58 14.89
N ASN A 662 5.67 16.24 14.60
CA ASN A 662 4.49 16.71 15.34
C ASN A 662 4.54 16.32 16.82
N ALA A 663 5.05 15.12 17.14
CA ALA A 663 5.26 14.69 18.53
C ALA A 663 6.19 15.66 19.29
N LEU A 664 7.27 16.12 18.66
CA LEU A 664 8.20 17.07 19.27
C LEU A 664 7.68 18.50 19.32
N LEU A 665 6.82 18.90 18.36
CA LEU A 665 6.22 20.22 18.33
C LEU A 665 5.05 20.37 19.31
N PHE A 666 4.13 19.39 19.36
CA PHE A 666 2.89 19.50 20.12
C PHE A 666 2.89 18.71 21.44
N HIS A 667 3.81 17.74 21.61
CA HIS A 667 3.94 16.89 22.79
C HIS A 667 5.39 16.79 23.28
N GLY A 668 6.19 17.85 23.16
CA GLY A 668 7.58 17.90 23.62
C GLY A 668 7.75 17.77 25.14
N ASP A 669 6.69 17.99 25.92
CA ASP A 669 6.62 17.64 27.35
C ASP A 669 6.72 16.14 27.59
N PHE A 670 6.31 15.30 26.63
CA PHE A 670 6.35 13.84 26.68
C PHE A 670 7.52 13.28 25.85
N TYR A 671 7.60 13.60 24.54
CA TYR A 671 8.64 13.10 23.64
C TYR A 671 9.90 13.96 23.72
N LYS A 672 11.08 13.35 23.97
CA LYS A 672 12.35 14.06 24.22
C LYS A 672 13.30 14.10 23.03
N ALA A 673 13.21 13.10 22.14
CA ALA A 673 14.05 12.99 20.96
C ALA A 673 13.28 12.33 19.80
N GLY A 674 13.51 12.78 18.57
CA GLY A 674 12.85 12.21 17.40
C GLY A 674 13.74 12.13 16.18
N VAL A 675 13.54 11.03 15.38
CA VAL A 675 14.18 10.87 14.08
C VAL A 675 13.07 10.78 13.01
N ALA A 676 12.98 11.82 12.20
CA ALA A 676 11.91 12.00 11.22
C ALA A 676 12.43 11.76 9.79
N TYR A 677 11.97 10.67 9.16
CA TYR A 677 12.37 10.31 7.80
C TYR A 677 11.35 10.78 6.77
N ALA A 678 11.79 11.48 5.73
CA ALA A 678 11.05 11.76 4.51
C ALA A 678 9.57 12.15 4.76
N GLY A 679 9.31 13.00 5.77
CA GLY A 679 7.96 13.34 6.21
C GLY A 679 7.30 14.42 5.39
N CYS A 680 5.98 14.36 5.26
CA CYS A 680 5.16 15.43 4.74
C CYS A 680 4.93 16.47 5.86
N TYR A 681 5.88 17.38 6.05
CA TYR A 681 5.86 18.32 7.19
C TYR A 681 4.92 19.52 6.99
N ASP A 682 4.52 19.78 5.76
CA ASP A 682 3.45 20.73 5.44
C ASP A 682 2.53 20.09 4.39
N ASN A 683 1.30 19.84 4.78
CA ASN A 683 0.32 19.16 3.93
C ASN A 683 -0.07 19.96 2.68
N ARG A 684 0.26 21.25 2.59
CA ARG A 684 0.11 22.09 1.38
C ARG A 684 1.19 21.80 0.33
N MET A 685 2.29 21.15 0.73
CA MET A 685 3.48 20.91 -0.09
C MET A 685 3.59 19.49 -0.63
N ASP A 686 2.76 18.59 -0.17
CA ASP A 686 2.76 17.19 -0.60
C ASP A 686 1.63 16.91 -1.60
N LYS A 687 1.59 15.69 -2.13
CA LYS A 687 0.66 15.25 -3.18
C LYS A 687 -0.81 15.44 -2.80
N ILE A 688 -1.58 15.92 -3.76
CA ILE A 688 -3.01 16.23 -3.60
C ILE A 688 -3.84 15.01 -3.15
N SER A 689 -3.53 13.81 -3.68
CA SER A 689 -4.30 12.58 -3.42
C SER A 689 -4.30 12.18 -1.96
N TRP A 690 -3.18 12.34 -1.26
CA TRP A 690 -3.09 12.07 0.17
C TRP A 690 -3.77 13.15 1.00
N ASN A 691 -3.50 14.40 0.70
CA ASN A 691 -3.81 15.49 1.62
C ASN A 691 -5.26 15.94 1.55
N GLU A 692 -5.87 16.08 0.36
CA GLU A 692 -7.28 16.46 0.25
C GLU A 692 -8.23 15.38 0.78
N GLN A 693 -7.79 14.11 0.81
CA GLN A 693 -8.59 13.03 1.38
C GLN A 693 -8.76 13.17 2.90
N TRP A 694 -7.74 13.63 3.62
CA TRP A 694 -7.74 13.69 5.08
C TRP A 694 -7.97 15.09 5.65
N LEU A 695 -7.64 16.13 4.89
CA LEU A 695 -7.81 17.54 5.30
C LEU A 695 -8.92 18.25 4.54
N GLY A 696 -9.45 17.64 3.48
CA GLY A 696 -10.56 18.17 2.70
C GLY A 696 -10.17 19.25 1.69
N TRP A 697 -11.18 19.74 0.98
CA TRP A 697 -11.09 20.82 0.00
C TRP A 697 -12.31 21.75 0.15
N PRO A 698 -12.14 23.07 -0.01
CA PRO A 698 -10.91 23.82 -0.31
C PRO A 698 -9.87 23.76 0.84
N VAL A 699 -8.63 24.11 0.52
CA VAL A 699 -7.55 24.25 1.52
C VAL A 699 -7.98 25.31 2.55
N ASP A 700 -8.03 24.91 3.82
CA ASP A 700 -8.49 25.76 4.92
C ASP A 700 -7.45 25.83 6.08
N ALA A 701 -7.85 26.42 7.20
CA ALA A 701 -7.00 26.61 8.37
C ALA A 701 -6.46 25.29 8.98
N SER A 702 -7.08 24.13 8.71
CA SER A 702 -6.61 22.84 9.22
C SER A 702 -5.25 22.44 8.64
N TYR A 703 -4.95 22.88 7.41
CA TYR A 703 -3.63 22.64 6.80
C TYR A 703 -2.53 23.40 7.55
N ALA A 704 -2.76 24.66 7.89
CA ALA A 704 -1.82 25.45 8.70
C ALA A 704 -1.68 24.87 10.12
N ALA A 705 -2.79 24.46 10.73
CA ALA A 705 -2.78 23.84 12.07
C ALA A 705 -1.97 22.52 12.11
N ALA A 706 -1.87 21.78 11.00
CA ALA A 706 -1.09 20.56 10.89
C ALA A 706 0.37 20.79 10.41
N SER A 707 0.76 22.03 10.08
CA SER A 707 2.04 22.33 9.44
C SER A 707 3.19 22.40 10.44
N GLY A 708 4.22 21.56 10.26
CA GLY A 708 5.48 21.67 10.99
C GLY A 708 6.25 22.96 10.69
N VAL A 709 6.02 23.58 9.51
CA VAL A 709 6.61 24.87 9.13
C VAL A 709 6.02 26.00 9.98
N ASP A 710 4.68 26.03 10.10
CA ASP A 710 3.99 27.09 10.84
C ASP A 710 4.21 26.98 12.37
N HIS A 711 4.55 25.80 12.87
CA HIS A 711 4.74 25.52 14.29
C HIS A 711 6.21 25.24 14.69
N ALA A 712 7.18 25.49 13.82
CA ALA A 712 8.60 25.20 14.05
C ALA A 712 9.16 25.80 15.36
N ALA A 713 8.69 26.97 15.76
CA ALA A 713 9.08 27.63 17.01
C ALA A 713 8.75 26.84 18.29
N GLN A 714 7.81 25.87 18.20
CA GLN A 714 7.40 25.04 19.35
C GLN A 714 8.36 23.88 19.63
N LEU A 715 9.37 23.62 18.78
CA LEU A 715 10.34 22.55 18.99
C LEU A 715 11.06 22.71 20.33
N THR A 716 10.98 21.67 21.18
CA THR A 716 11.67 21.64 22.49
C THR A 716 12.58 20.43 22.66
N GLY A 717 12.32 19.33 21.94
CA GLY A 717 13.11 18.10 21.98
C GLY A 717 14.28 18.12 20.99
N LYS A 718 15.07 17.03 21.01
CA LYS A 718 16.16 16.81 20.03
C LYS A 718 15.58 16.22 18.74
N LEU A 719 15.96 16.77 17.59
CA LEU A 719 15.42 16.37 16.28
C LEU A 719 16.54 16.02 15.31
N LEU A 720 16.45 14.87 14.66
CA LEU A 720 17.19 14.52 13.45
C LEU A 720 16.18 14.32 12.30
N MET A 721 16.32 15.08 11.22
CA MET A 721 15.59 14.89 9.98
C MET A 721 16.46 14.15 8.96
N ILE A 722 15.89 13.19 8.25
CA ILE A 722 16.57 12.42 7.20
C ILE A 722 15.70 12.42 5.95
N VAL A 723 16.30 12.75 4.79
CA VAL A 723 15.55 12.81 3.52
C VAL A 723 16.41 12.32 2.36
N GLY A 724 15.80 11.60 1.42
CA GLY A 724 16.39 11.27 0.14
C GLY A 724 16.34 12.46 -0.81
N GLU A 725 17.45 12.75 -1.46
CA GLU A 725 17.57 13.87 -2.40
C GLU A 725 16.61 13.70 -3.61
N GLN A 726 16.35 12.45 -4.02
CA GLN A 726 15.53 12.10 -5.19
C GLN A 726 14.13 11.59 -4.81
N ASP A 727 13.69 11.82 -3.55
CA ASP A 727 12.36 11.34 -3.11
C ASP A 727 11.26 11.77 -4.09
N SER A 728 10.70 10.79 -4.80
CA SER A 728 9.64 10.99 -5.78
C SER A 728 8.23 10.92 -5.19
N ASN A 729 8.10 10.46 -3.93
CA ASN A 729 6.83 10.32 -3.23
C ASN A 729 6.50 11.56 -2.36
N VAL A 730 7.42 11.98 -1.51
CA VAL A 730 7.29 13.21 -0.70
C VAL A 730 8.35 14.20 -1.14
N ASP A 731 7.93 15.31 -1.72
CA ASP A 731 8.83 16.35 -2.24
C ASP A 731 9.89 16.75 -1.18
N PRO A 732 11.21 16.56 -1.42
CA PRO A 732 12.27 16.92 -0.49
C PRO A 732 12.24 18.39 -0.04
N ALA A 733 11.64 19.26 -0.84
CA ALA A 733 11.43 20.66 -0.48
C ALA A 733 10.62 20.82 0.81
N SER A 734 9.73 19.87 1.16
CA SER A 734 9.01 19.88 2.44
C SER A 734 9.96 19.85 3.63
N THR A 735 10.99 19.00 3.59
CA THR A 735 12.05 18.93 4.62
C THR A 735 12.86 20.23 4.68
N MET A 736 13.23 20.79 3.53
CA MET A 736 14.02 22.03 3.47
C MET A 736 13.23 23.24 4.00
N GLN A 737 11.94 23.28 3.80
CA GLN A 737 11.07 24.34 4.33
C GLN A 737 10.99 24.30 5.86
N VAL A 738 10.87 23.11 6.45
CA VAL A 738 10.92 22.94 7.91
C VAL A 738 12.29 23.34 8.45
N ALA A 739 13.37 22.89 7.82
CA ALA A 739 14.73 23.28 8.21
C ALA A 739 14.89 24.80 8.22
N ASN A 740 14.42 25.49 7.16
CA ASN A 740 14.43 26.96 7.10
C ASN A 740 13.58 27.61 8.20
N ALA A 741 12.42 27.04 8.53
CA ALA A 741 11.55 27.56 9.59
C ALA A 741 12.20 27.38 10.98
N LEU A 742 12.84 26.22 11.23
CA LEU A 742 13.59 25.97 12.47
C LEU A 742 14.77 26.93 12.63
N ILE A 743 15.56 27.19 11.56
CA ILE A 743 16.65 28.16 11.57
C ILE A 743 16.12 29.55 11.91
N LYS A 744 15.02 29.99 11.29
CA LYS A 744 14.41 31.30 11.58
C LYS A 744 13.87 31.42 13.01
N ALA A 745 13.49 30.29 13.61
CA ALA A 745 13.01 30.20 14.99
C ALA A 745 14.14 29.96 16.00
N ASP A 746 15.42 30.00 15.57
CA ASP A 746 16.60 29.75 16.39
C ASP A 746 16.53 28.40 17.15
N LYS A 747 16.17 27.33 16.43
CA LYS A 747 16.02 25.98 16.97
C LYS A 747 17.14 25.05 16.48
N ASP A 748 17.73 24.31 17.41
CA ASP A 748 18.75 23.31 17.11
C ASP A 748 18.09 22.02 16.54
N PHE A 749 18.66 21.49 15.45
CA PHE A 749 18.31 20.21 14.84
C PHE A 749 19.49 19.63 14.05
N GLU A 750 19.42 18.32 13.77
CA GLU A 750 20.33 17.65 12.84
C GLU A 750 19.58 17.36 11.53
N LEU A 751 20.28 17.44 10.40
CA LEU A 751 19.73 17.12 9.07
C LEU A 751 20.72 16.22 8.31
N LEU A 752 20.19 15.10 7.76
CA LEU A 752 20.91 14.21 6.87
C LEU A 752 20.17 14.16 5.52
N VAL A 753 20.78 14.73 4.50
CA VAL A 753 20.35 14.53 3.11
C VAL A 753 21.15 13.37 2.54
N VAL A 754 20.47 12.38 1.97
CA VAL A 754 21.08 11.20 1.33
C VAL A 754 21.14 11.43 -0.17
N PRO A 755 22.32 11.69 -0.77
CA PRO A 755 22.45 11.94 -2.19
C PRO A 755 21.97 10.74 -3.02
N GLY A 756 21.18 11.00 -4.07
CA GLY A 756 20.57 9.97 -4.92
C GLY A 756 19.53 9.10 -4.23
N GLY A 757 19.26 9.29 -2.93
CA GLY A 757 18.27 8.51 -2.17
C GLY A 757 16.85 8.84 -2.60
N GLU A 758 16.03 7.80 -2.73
CA GLU A 758 14.58 7.88 -2.96
C GLU A 758 13.81 7.92 -1.64
N HIS A 759 12.46 7.77 -1.68
CA HIS A 759 11.59 7.81 -0.49
C HIS A 759 11.96 6.78 0.59
N SER A 760 12.39 5.60 0.18
CA SER A 760 12.94 4.57 1.08
C SER A 760 14.40 4.89 1.39
N VAL A 761 14.65 6.02 2.07
CA VAL A 761 15.99 6.44 2.48
C VAL A 761 16.58 5.44 3.44
N GLY A 762 17.31 4.53 3.04
CA GLY A 762 18.02 3.82 4.01
C GLY A 762 18.20 2.43 3.84
N ARG A 763 19.00 1.86 3.28
CA ARG A 763 19.84 0.70 3.46
C ARG A 763 20.97 0.85 2.47
N SER A 764 22.06 1.40 2.97
CA SER A 764 23.27 1.46 2.16
C SER A 764 23.70 0.03 1.83
N THR A 765 24.21 -0.18 0.64
CA THR A 765 24.84 -1.45 0.22
C THR A 765 26.16 -1.72 0.96
N GLY A 766 26.56 -0.86 1.86
CA GLY A 766 27.79 -0.97 2.66
C GLY A 766 27.69 -2.01 3.78
N PRO A 767 28.81 -2.38 4.39
CA PRO A 767 28.86 -3.37 5.49
C PRO A 767 28.13 -2.90 6.76
N ILE A 768 27.85 -1.61 6.88
CA ILE A 768 27.05 -0.99 7.93
C ILE A 768 26.06 -0.06 7.24
N ASP A 769 24.76 -0.22 7.54
CA ASP A 769 23.74 0.72 7.12
C ASP A 769 24.01 2.08 7.75
N TYR A 770 24.50 3.04 6.95
CA TYR A 770 24.90 4.37 7.42
C TYR A 770 23.71 5.14 8.02
N VAL A 771 22.54 5.03 7.40
CA VAL A 771 21.34 5.78 7.83
C VAL A 771 20.81 5.21 9.15
N ALA A 772 20.68 3.87 9.26
CA ALA A 772 20.31 3.22 10.51
C ALA A 772 21.29 3.54 11.64
N ARG A 773 22.60 3.51 11.35
CA ARG A 773 23.63 3.90 12.32
C ARG A 773 23.45 5.34 12.81
N ARG A 774 23.15 6.30 11.94
CA ARG A 774 22.92 7.70 12.33
C ARG A 774 21.69 7.85 13.24
N GLN A 775 20.63 7.08 13.02
CA GLN A 775 19.49 7.01 13.92
C GLN A 775 19.89 6.44 15.29
N PHE A 776 20.66 5.36 15.31
CA PHE A 776 21.09 4.70 16.56
C PHE A 776 22.04 5.59 17.36
N ASP A 777 23.07 6.19 16.72
CA ASP A 777 23.94 7.19 17.32
C ASP A 777 23.14 8.35 17.95
N PHE A 778 22.11 8.81 17.25
CA PHE A 778 21.26 9.90 17.72
C PHE A 778 20.51 9.56 19.01
N PHE A 779 19.87 8.38 19.08
CA PHE A 779 19.13 7.97 20.28
C PHE A 779 20.05 7.62 21.43
N VAL A 780 21.16 6.93 21.19
CA VAL A 780 22.15 6.65 22.25
C VAL A 780 22.67 7.94 22.87
N ARG A 781 23.04 8.92 22.06
CA ARG A 781 23.54 10.21 22.55
C ARG A 781 22.46 11.07 23.21
N ASN A 782 21.31 11.24 22.58
CA ASN A 782 20.30 12.23 22.98
C ASN A 782 19.21 11.70 23.89
N LEU A 783 18.98 10.38 23.95
CA LEU A 783 17.93 9.79 24.79
C LEU A 783 18.49 8.94 25.92
N ALA A 784 19.50 8.10 25.65
CA ALA A 784 20.20 7.38 26.71
C ALA A 784 21.22 8.26 27.46
N GLY A 785 21.75 9.28 26.81
CA GLY A 785 22.80 10.14 27.40
C GLY A 785 24.19 9.50 27.38
N GLU A 786 24.40 8.50 26.50
CA GLU A 786 25.61 7.70 26.46
C GLU A 786 26.52 8.11 25.29
N ALA A 787 27.79 7.75 25.39
CA ALA A 787 28.77 8.00 24.33
C ALA A 787 28.51 7.08 23.13
N VAL A 788 28.78 7.55 21.92
CA VAL A 788 28.73 6.77 20.69
C VAL A 788 30.13 6.45 20.18
N PRO A 789 30.31 5.37 19.39
CA PRO A 789 31.62 5.00 18.84
C PRO A 789 32.24 6.11 17.97
N GLY A 790 33.55 6.22 17.99
CA GLY A 790 34.30 7.11 17.11
C GLY A 790 34.51 6.53 15.72
N TRP A 791 33.47 6.55 14.89
CA TRP A 791 33.42 5.87 13.58
C TRP A 791 34.54 6.28 12.59
N ASN A 792 35.14 7.44 12.77
CA ASN A 792 36.26 7.95 11.97
C ASN A 792 37.62 7.60 12.57
N ALA A 793 37.68 6.95 13.73
CA ALA A 793 38.91 6.50 14.32
C ALA A 793 39.52 5.40 13.43
N THR A 794 40.80 5.51 13.11
CA THR A 794 41.56 4.45 12.44
C THR A 794 41.49 3.20 13.33
N PRO A 795 41.14 2.01 12.81
CA PRO A 795 41.22 0.81 13.61
C PRO A 795 42.59 0.70 14.21
N SER A 796 42.70 0.69 15.53
CA SER A 796 43.99 0.41 16.18
C SER A 796 44.45 -0.94 15.65
N SER A 797 45.55 -0.95 14.93
CA SER A 797 46.18 -2.19 14.51
C SER A 797 46.44 -2.99 15.79
N SER A 798 45.56 -3.95 16.06
CA SER A 798 45.83 -4.95 17.09
C SER A 798 47.10 -5.67 16.70
N ARG A 799 48.15 -5.38 17.42
CA ARG A 799 49.40 -6.13 17.41
C ARG A 799 49.19 -7.54 17.92
#